data_a3d8dcd99b46641f1520e149091df619
#
_entry.id   a3d8dcd99b46641f1520e149091df619
#
_cell.length_a   1.000
_cell.length_b   1.000
_cell.length_c   1.000
_cell.angle_alpha   90.00
_cell.angle_beta   90.00
_cell.angle_gamma   90.00
#
_symmetry.space_group_name_H-M   'P 1'
#
loop_
_entity.id
_entity.type
_entity.pdbx_description
1 polymer ?
#
loop_
_entity_poly.entity_id
_entity_poly.type
_entity_poly.pdbx_seq_one_letter_code
_entity_poly.pdbx_strand_id
1 'polypeptide(L)'
;ALVTLPEDYIDALPEGSTALLVEFSADDQNQLTQLEQKLNGHIAKLESSLVANQLFTTDSKVIANLWKIRKGMFPAVGAVRATGTTVVIEDVAVPVAKLAQVVKQLHQLFIQFGYDEAIIFGHALSGNLHFVFTQAFETASEIERYHEFMDAVSKMIAIDYQGSLKAEHGTGRNMAPFVEMEWGSELYLVMSKLKQLFDPQGILNPGVIINDDNKAHIKHLKIMTKADDLIDKCIECGFCESVCPSLTLTLTPRQRIAVWRQISLLQQKHQAGVITIEQQQELNTLQQDYQYFGIDSCAATGLCGQQCPVGIDTGLFIKNLRTKSHTDGKVSQSIAKRFESVSTIAKFGLSSLQLANKVVGDKVMNHTFSAMSKVSGNLIPKWYKAWPAGAKPTSIINNSEKFTDKVVYIPACGNRIFAADNNAQDKRAIQEVIISLLNKAHIEVIIPQQTDKLCCGMPWQSKGLNDSADAKRQEFLKVIKQASAQGKWPVITDASPCALTMKVEEENDAVSIYEISQFVAEKVLGKLAVNKTDETFMLHTTCSSIKMDDGQFLHELAHACSNNIIIPKDIYCCGFAGDKGFYQPELNKAALAPLKAQVPNNCSRGLSNSRTCEIGLSEQSGISYQSVLYLLDQLSCSNV
;
A
#
# COMPACT_ATOMS: atom_id res chain seq x y z
N ALA A 1 6.50 -7.25 -5.34
CA ALA A 1 7.23 -8.50 -5.57
C ALA A 1 6.81 -9.07 -6.93
N LEU A 2 7.74 -9.20 -7.84
CA LEU A 2 7.53 -9.93 -9.09
C LEU A 2 7.20 -11.36 -8.70
N VAL A 3 6.09 -11.89 -9.22
CA VAL A 3 5.74 -13.30 -9.01
C VAL A 3 6.69 -14.09 -9.87
N THR A 4 7.55 -14.87 -9.27
CA THR A 4 8.44 -15.78 -9.97
C THR A 4 7.67 -17.03 -10.40
N LEU A 5 7.87 -17.48 -11.63
CA LEU A 5 7.53 -18.84 -12.04
C LEU A 5 8.24 -19.83 -11.11
N PRO A 6 7.68 -21.04 -10.86
CA PRO A 6 8.43 -22.09 -10.18
C PRO A 6 9.81 -22.25 -10.81
N GLU A 7 10.86 -22.43 -10.00
CA GLU A 7 12.25 -22.48 -10.45
C GLU A 7 12.47 -23.50 -11.59
N ASP A 8 11.75 -24.62 -11.54
CA ASP A 8 11.78 -25.67 -12.57
C ASP A 8 11.33 -25.20 -13.96
N TYR A 9 10.66 -24.05 -14.08
CA TYR A 9 10.19 -23.48 -15.34
C TYR A 9 11.10 -22.37 -15.88
N ILE A 10 11.85 -21.66 -15.02
CA ILE A 10 12.61 -20.48 -15.42
C ILE A 10 13.87 -20.87 -16.19
N ASP A 11 14.57 -21.92 -15.76
CA ASP A 11 15.84 -22.33 -16.34
C ASP A 11 15.69 -23.18 -17.61
N ALA A 12 14.46 -23.61 -17.94
CA ALA A 12 14.18 -24.54 -19.05
C ALA A 12 13.58 -23.87 -20.30
N LEU A 13 13.24 -22.58 -20.27
CA LEU A 13 12.56 -21.92 -21.39
C LEU A 13 13.58 -21.27 -22.35
N PRO A 14 13.74 -21.76 -23.59
CA PRO A 14 14.55 -21.10 -24.60
C PRO A 14 14.04 -19.71 -24.94
N GLU A 15 14.93 -18.85 -25.42
CA GLU A 15 14.53 -17.55 -25.94
C GLU A 15 13.48 -17.70 -27.06
N GLY A 16 12.44 -16.84 -27.02
CA GLY A 16 11.33 -16.91 -27.96
C GLY A 16 10.21 -17.89 -27.58
N SER A 17 10.27 -18.52 -26.41
CA SER A 17 9.19 -19.39 -25.91
C SER A 17 7.88 -18.64 -25.75
N THR A 18 6.77 -19.31 -26.09
CA THR A 18 5.40 -18.81 -25.93
C THR A 18 4.64 -19.71 -24.97
N ALA A 19 3.83 -19.13 -24.09
CA ALA A 19 3.01 -19.87 -23.14
C ALA A 19 1.52 -19.64 -23.37
N LEU A 20 0.70 -20.67 -23.17
CA LEU A 20 -0.74 -20.60 -23.12
C LEU A 20 -1.24 -21.01 -21.74
N LEU A 21 -2.06 -20.17 -21.13
CA LEU A 21 -2.82 -20.50 -19.93
C LEU A 21 -4.23 -20.93 -20.38
N VAL A 22 -4.57 -22.20 -20.13
CA VAL A 22 -5.87 -22.78 -20.49
C VAL A 22 -6.63 -23.08 -19.20
N GLU A 23 -7.83 -22.52 -19.05
CA GLU A 23 -8.70 -22.73 -17.90
C GLU A 23 -9.96 -23.50 -18.34
N PHE A 24 -10.29 -24.53 -17.59
CA PHE A 24 -11.55 -25.26 -17.73
C PHE A 24 -12.41 -25.07 -16.49
N SER A 25 -13.72 -25.03 -16.69
CA SER A 25 -14.73 -25.07 -15.65
C SER A 25 -15.72 -26.19 -15.95
N ALA A 26 -16.05 -27.00 -14.94
CA ALA A 26 -17.00 -28.08 -15.05
C ALA A 26 -17.71 -28.32 -13.70
N ASP A 27 -18.83 -29.02 -13.73
CA ASP A 27 -19.65 -29.29 -12.54
C ASP A 27 -19.06 -30.39 -11.66
N ASP A 28 -18.23 -31.28 -12.23
CA ASP A 28 -17.59 -32.37 -11.50
C ASP A 28 -16.17 -32.70 -12.00
N GLN A 29 -15.44 -33.46 -11.20
CA GLN A 29 -14.05 -33.86 -11.48
C GLN A 29 -13.91 -34.75 -12.71
N ASN A 30 -14.91 -35.58 -13.05
CA ASN A 30 -14.84 -36.46 -14.21
C ASN A 30 -14.89 -35.64 -15.51
N GLN A 31 -15.73 -34.61 -15.54
CA GLN A 31 -15.80 -33.69 -16.69
C GLN A 31 -14.48 -32.92 -16.86
N LEU A 32 -13.84 -32.45 -15.76
CA LEU A 32 -12.53 -31.82 -15.84
C LEU A 32 -11.48 -32.76 -16.44
N THR A 33 -11.45 -34.01 -15.97
CA THR A 33 -10.52 -35.02 -16.48
C THR A 33 -10.73 -35.30 -17.97
N GLN A 34 -11.99 -35.36 -18.43
CA GLN A 34 -12.30 -35.53 -19.84
C GLN A 34 -11.83 -34.35 -20.71
N LEU A 35 -12.00 -33.09 -20.21
CA LEU A 35 -11.54 -31.90 -20.92
C LEU A 35 -10.01 -31.87 -21.00
N GLU A 36 -9.31 -32.23 -19.94
CA GLU A 36 -7.85 -32.38 -19.90
C GLU A 36 -7.38 -33.44 -20.91
N GLN A 37 -7.96 -34.63 -20.90
CA GLN A 37 -7.63 -35.71 -21.85
C GLN A 37 -7.87 -35.29 -23.30
N LYS A 38 -8.96 -34.57 -23.57
CA LYS A 38 -9.26 -34.04 -24.90
C LYS A 38 -8.20 -33.04 -25.35
N LEU A 39 -7.77 -32.13 -24.49
CA LEU A 39 -6.70 -31.17 -24.80
C LEU A 39 -5.38 -31.90 -25.06
N ASN A 40 -4.99 -32.83 -24.19
CA ASN A 40 -3.78 -33.63 -24.33
C ASN A 40 -3.79 -34.42 -25.66
N GLY A 41 -4.94 -34.97 -26.07
CA GLY A 41 -5.11 -35.65 -27.35
C GLY A 41 -4.98 -34.72 -28.57
N HIS A 42 -5.29 -33.44 -28.43
CA HIS A 42 -5.04 -32.44 -29.47
C HIS A 42 -3.56 -32.04 -29.51
N ILE A 43 -2.94 -31.78 -28.36
CA ILE A 43 -1.53 -31.39 -28.27
C ILE A 43 -0.61 -32.51 -28.82
N ALA A 44 -0.89 -33.77 -28.50
CA ALA A 44 -0.14 -34.90 -29.01
C ALA A 44 -0.16 -35.02 -30.54
N LYS A 45 -1.11 -34.39 -31.24
CA LYS A 45 -1.18 -34.36 -32.71
C LYS A 45 -0.47 -33.16 -33.33
N LEU A 46 0.01 -32.21 -32.50
CA LEU A 46 0.76 -31.08 -33.01
C LEU A 46 2.21 -31.53 -33.29
N GLU A 47 2.76 -31.11 -34.43
CA GLU A 47 4.16 -31.38 -34.82
C GLU A 47 5.15 -30.60 -33.94
N SER A 48 4.68 -29.63 -33.13
CA SER A 48 5.48 -28.81 -32.24
C SER A 48 5.76 -29.54 -30.93
N SER A 49 7.02 -29.64 -30.54
CA SER A 49 7.41 -30.13 -29.22
C SER A 49 7.07 -29.09 -28.15
N LEU A 50 6.47 -29.51 -27.05
CA LEU A 50 6.39 -28.71 -25.84
C LEU A 50 7.78 -28.57 -25.24
N VAL A 51 8.13 -27.35 -24.84
CA VAL A 51 9.42 -27.03 -24.21
C VAL A 51 9.44 -27.42 -22.74
N ALA A 52 8.28 -27.40 -22.08
CA ALA A 52 8.10 -27.77 -20.69
C ALA A 52 6.88 -28.67 -20.51
N ASN A 53 6.84 -29.44 -19.42
CA ASN A 53 5.70 -30.28 -19.08
C ASN A 53 4.46 -29.44 -18.79
N GLN A 54 3.29 -29.95 -19.18
CA GLN A 54 2.02 -29.34 -18.86
C GLN A 54 1.71 -29.50 -17.37
N LEU A 55 1.27 -28.43 -16.73
CA LEU A 55 0.81 -28.43 -15.36
C LEU A 55 -0.73 -28.25 -15.36
N PHE A 56 -1.48 -29.32 -15.03
CA PHE A 56 -2.89 -29.23 -14.72
C PHE A 56 -3.10 -29.31 -13.21
N THR A 57 -3.89 -28.41 -12.65
CA THR A 57 -4.11 -28.34 -11.20
C THR A 57 -5.51 -27.83 -10.88
N THR A 58 -6.06 -28.34 -9.78
CA THR A 58 -7.29 -27.83 -9.15
C THR A 58 -6.98 -27.08 -7.85
N ASP A 59 -5.69 -26.97 -7.46
CA ASP A 59 -5.27 -26.21 -6.29
C ASP A 59 -5.50 -24.71 -6.53
N SER A 60 -6.39 -24.12 -5.73
CA SER A 60 -6.78 -22.72 -5.84
C SER A 60 -5.62 -21.74 -5.65
N LYS A 61 -4.60 -22.09 -4.84
CA LYS A 61 -3.41 -21.25 -4.63
C LYS A 61 -2.51 -21.24 -5.87
N VAL A 62 -2.32 -22.41 -6.49
CA VAL A 62 -1.54 -22.51 -7.73
C VAL A 62 -2.23 -21.78 -8.85
N ILE A 63 -3.54 -21.97 -9.02
CA ILE A 63 -4.36 -21.24 -10.01
C ILE A 63 -4.24 -19.73 -9.80
N ALA A 64 -4.40 -19.26 -8.56
CA ALA A 64 -4.27 -17.84 -8.23
C ALA A 64 -2.87 -17.28 -8.58
N ASN A 65 -1.80 -18.07 -8.37
CA ASN A 65 -0.44 -17.67 -8.74
C ASN A 65 -0.26 -17.58 -10.26
N LEU A 66 -0.75 -18.53 -11.04
CA LEU A 66 -0.71 -18.48 -12.52
C LEU A 66 -1.43 -17.23 -13.04
N TRP A 67 -2.62 -16.93 -12.54
CA TRP A 67 -3.34 -15.70 -12.87
C TRP A 67 -2.60 -14.43 -12.44
N LYS A 68 -1.91 -14.47 -11.30
CA LYS A 68 -1.09 -13.34 -10.83
C LYS A 68 0.09 -13.07 -11.76
N ILE A 69 0.74 -14.13 -12.29
CA ILE A 69 1.80 -14.00 -13.30
C ILE A 69 1.21 -13.34 -14.56
N ARG A 70 0.10 -13.86 -15.08
CA ARG A 70 -0.57 -13.32 -16.28
C ARG A 70 -0.94 -11.84 -16.12
N LYS A 71 -1.49 -11.45 -14.96
CA LYS A 71 -1.84 -10.05 -14.65
C LYS A 71 -0.61 -9.16 -14.42
N GLY A 72 0.53 -9.74 -14.05
CA GLY A 72 1.78 -9.05 -13.80
C GLY A 72 2.58 -8.67 -15.05
N MET A 73 2.20 -9.13 -16.24
CA MET A 73 3.00 -8.90 -17.47
C MET A 73 3.10 -7.41 -17.84
N PHE A 74 2.01 -6.66 -17.81
CA PHE A 74 2.05 -5.21 -18.08
C PHE A 74 2.95 -4.45 -17.09
N PRO A 75 2.82 -4.63 -15.76
CA PRO A 75 3.73 -4.03 -14.80
C PRO A 75 5.19 -4.46 -14.96
N ALA A 76 5.45 -5.68 -15.42
CA ALA A 76 6.84 -6.17 -15.61
C ALA A 76 7.61 -5.33 -16.63
N VAL A 77 6.99 -4.98 -17.77
CA VAL A 77 7.61 -4.04 -18.74
C VAL A 77 7.88 -2.69 -18.10
N GLY A 78 6.95 -2.19 -17.30
CA GLY A 78 7.14 -0.94 -16.56
C GLY A 78 8.31 -0.96 -15.58
N ALA A 79 8.60 -2.10 -14.97
CA ALA A 79 9.67 -2.25 -13.98
C ALA A 79 11.08 -2.14 -14.60
N VAL A 80 11.25 -2.63 -15.84
CA VAL A 80 12.55 -2.68 -16.53
C VAL A 80 12.78 -1.51 -17.49
N ARG A 81 11.76 -0.69 -17.76
CA ARG A 81 11.83 0.42 -18.71
C ARG A 81 12.93 1.44 -18.38
N ALA A 82 13.46 2.09 -19.40
CA ALA A 82 14.37 3.20 -19.23
C ALA A 82 13.65 4.42 -18.60
N THR A 83 14.35 5.18 -17.75
CA THR A 83 13.83 6.43 -17.19
C THR A 83 13.57 7.43 -18.32
N GLY A 84 12.46 8.17 -18.27
CA GLY A 84 12.04 9.10 -19.32
C GLY A 84 11.08 8.49 -20.35
N THR A 85 10.95 7.15 -20.37
CA THR A 85 9.96 6.49 -21.23
C THR A 85 8.62 6.28 -20.52
N THR A 86 7.54 6.22 -21.27
CA THR A 86 6.23 5.74 -20.82
C THR A 86 5.98 4.34 -21.32
N VAL A 87 5.07 3.62 -20.67
CA VAL A 87 4.57 2.32 -21.14
C VAL A 87 3.34 2.59 -22.01
N VAL A 88 3.36 2.10 -23.23
CA VAL A 88 2.23 2.14 -24.16
C VAL A 88 1.66 0.72 -24.27
N ILE A 89 0.35 0.60 -24.11
CA ILE A 89 -0.39 -0.66 -24.33
C ILE A 89 -1.44 -0.43 -25.40
N GLU A 90 -1.47 -1.31 -26.37
CA GLU A 90 -2.50 -1.36 -27.41
C GLU A 90 -3.17 -2.73 -27.42
N ASP A 91 -4.40 -2.80 -27.90
CA ASP A 91 -5.12 -4.04 -28.07
C ASP A 91 -5.78 -4.10 -29.45
N VAL A 92 -5.57 -5.22 -30.11
CA VAL A 92 -6.11 -5.47 -31.45
C VAL A 92 -6.79 -6.83 -31.48
N ALA A 93 -7.71 -7.04 -32.41
CA ALA A 93 -8.29 -8.35 -32.64
C ALA A 93 -8.24 -8.73 -34.11
N VAL A 94 -7.98 -10.00 -34.37
CA VAL A 94 -7.91 -10.57 -35.71
C VAL A 94 -8.63 -11.92 -35.75
N PRO A 95 -9.07 -12.41 -36.93
CA PRO A 95 -9.59 -13.78 -37.03
C PRO A 95 -8.59 -14.78 -36.43
N VAL A 96 -9.05 -15.71 -35.58
CA VAL A 96 -8.20 -16.66 -34.84
C VAL A 96 -7.24 -17.42 -35.77
N ALA A 97 -7.70 -17.79 -36.98
CA ALA A 97 -6.86 -18.47 -37.98
C ALA A 97 -5.64 -17.64 -38.46
N LYS A 98 -5.67 -16.32 -38.25
CA LYS A 98 -4.61 -15.39 -38.63
C LYS A 98 -3.69 -15.02 -37.46
N LEU A 99 -4.05 -15.38 -36.23
CA LEU A 99 -3.39 -14.94 -35.00
C LEU A 99 -1.87 -15.18 -35.03
N ALA A 100 -1.43 -16.38 -35.39
CA ALA A 100 0.00 -16.72 -35.44
C ALA A 100 0.77 -15.88 -36.48
N GLN A 101 0.15 -15.56 -37.62
CA GLN A 101 0.77 -14.74 -38.65
C GLN A 101 0.92 -13.28 -38.16
N VAL A 102 -0.12 -12.75 -37.52
CA VAL A 102 -0.09 -11.39 -36.96
C VAL A 102 0.96 -11.27 -35.86
N VAL A 103 1.06 -12.23 -34.95
CA VAL A 103 2.12 -12.23 -33.91
C VAL A 103 3.50 -12.17 -34.53
N LYS A 104 3.78 -12.99 -35.55
CA LYS A 104 5.08 -12.97 -36.26
C LYS A 104 5.37 -11.63 -36.93
N GLN A 105 4.37 -11.05 -37.59
CA GLN A 105 4.55 -9.77 -38.28
C GLN A 105 4.67 -8.60 -37.31
N LEU A 106 3.96 -8.66 -36.18
CA LEU A 106 4.08 -7.66 -35.12
C LEU A 106 5.48 -7.67 -34.48
N HIS A 107 6.06 -8.85 -34.25
CA HIS A 107 7.47 -8.97 -33.83
C HIS A 107 8.45 -8.37 -34.85
N GLN A 108 8.20 -8.56 -36.16
CA GLN A 108 9.02 -7.91 -37.21
C GLN A 108 8.94 -6.39 -37.15
N LEU A 109 7.74 -5.84 -36.91
CA LEU A 109 7.56 -4.39 -36.72
C LEU A 109 8.29 -3.90 -35.46
N PHE A 110 8.25 -4.63 -34.36
CA PHE A 110 9.01 -4.25 -33.15
C PHE A 110 10.51 -4.15 -33.46
N ILE A 111 11.10 -5.13 -34.12
CA ILE A 111 12.51 -5.11 -34.53
C ILE A 111 12.78 -3.93 -35.48
N GLN A 112 11.92 -3.72 -36.49
CA GLN A 112 12.08 -2.65 -37.47
C GLN A 112 12.11 -1.25 -36.83
N PHE A 113 11.26 -1.04 -35.80
CA PHE A 113 11.14 0.24 -35.11
C PHE A 113 11.94 0.34 -33.82
N GLY A 114 12.74 -0.69 -33.46
CA GLY A 114 13.61 -0.68 -32.29
C GLY A 114 12.84 -0.75 -30.96
N TYR A 115 11.81 -1.57 -30.89
CA TYR A 115 11.05 -1.90 -29.67
C TYR A 115 11.36 -3.32 -29.20
N ASP A 116 12.64 -3.64 -29.01
CA ASP A 116 13.13 -4.99 -28.76
C ASP A 116 12.60 -5.58 -27.44
N GLU A 117 12.26 -4.70 -26.47
CA GLU A 117 11.68 -5.11 -25.17
C GLU A 117 10.14 -5.26 -25.19
N ALA A 118 9.51 -5.09 -26.36
CA ALA A 118 8.05 -5.20 -26.47
C ALA A 118 7.58 -6.64 -26.22
N ILE A 119 6.45 -6.76 -25.53
CA ILE A 119 5.83 -8.06 -25.27
C ILE A 119 4.42 -8.12 -25.88
N ILE A 120 4.01 -9.34 -26.24
CA ILE A 120 2.67 -9.64 -26.72
C ILE A 120 2.00 -10.62 -25.76
N PHE A 121 0.75 -10.36 -25.41
CA PHE A 121 -0.12 -11.26 -24.69
C PHE A 121 -1.57 -11.02 -25.11
N GLY A 122 -2.51 -11.87 -24.73
CA GLY A 122 -3.90 -11.64 -25.18
C GLY A 122 -4.83 -12.76 -24.77
N HIS A 123 -5.98 -12.77 -25.42
CA HIS A 123 -7.04 -13.77 -25.30
C HIS A 123 -7.11 -14.56 -26.61
N ALA A 124 -6.26 -15.60 -26.72
CA ALA A 124 -6.08 -16.34 -27.97
C ALA A 124 -7.39 -16.90 -28.53
N LEU A 125 -8.32 -17.34 -27.67
CA LEU A 125 -9.65 -17.86 -28.08
C LEU A 125 -10.48 -16.83 -28.85
N SER A 126 -10.31 -15.54 -28.54
CA SER A 126 -11.03 -14.43 -29.16
C SER A 126 -10.26 -13.76 -30.30
N GLY A 127 -9.03 -14.23 -30.59
CA GLY A 127 -8.15 -13.56 -31.56
C GLY A 127 -7.66 -12.19 -31.10
N ASN A 128 -7.78 -11.88 -29.80
CA ASN A 128 -7.38 -10.62 -29.21
C ASN A 128 -5.91 -10.68 -28.79
N LEU A 129 -5.16 -9.61 -29.12
CA LEU A 129 -3.77 -9.40 -28.75
C LEU A 129 -3.61 -8.05 -28.07
N HIS A 130 -2.94 -8.05 -26.92
CA HIS A 130 -2.37 -6.87 -26.32
C HIS A 130 -0.87 -6.84 -26.62
N PHE A 131 -0.34 -5.69 -26.95
CA PHE A 131 1.10 -5.52 -27.01
C PHE A 131 1.52 -4.29 -26.23
N VAL A 132 2.67 -4.43 -25.57
CA VAL A 132 3.18 -3.43 -24.64
C VAL A 132 4.62 -3.11 -25.02
N PHE A 133 4.94 -1.84 -25.15
CA PHE A 133 6.27 -1.35 -25.46
C PHE A 133 6.56 -0.05 -24.71
N THR A 134 7.81 0.39 -24.71
CA THR A 134 8.22 1.62 -24.05
C THR A 134 8.57 2.70 -25.05
N GLN A 135 8.14 3.94 -24.79
CA GLN A 135 8.32 5.06 -25.71
C GLN A 135 8.65 6.36 -24.96
N ALA A 136 9.69 7.06 -25.39
CA ALA A 136 9.94 8.45 -25.02
C ALA A 136 9.28 9.42 -26.03
N PHE A 137 8.94 10.62 -25.56
CA PHE A 137 8.30 11.66 -26.37
C PHE A 137 9.00 13.03 -26.20
N GLU A 138 10.31 13.02 -25.96
CA GLU A 138 11.07 14.26 -25.73
C GLU A 138 11.55 14.89 -27.03
N THR A 139 11.82 14.10 -28.04
CA THR A 139 12.38 14.55 -29.33
C THR A 139 11.43 14.32 -30.50
N ALA A 140 11.56 15.13 -31.55
CA ALA A 140 10.78 14.98 -32.77
C ALA A 140 11.00 13.59 -33.44
N SER A 141 12.22 13.06 -33.39
CA SER A 141 12.52 11.72 -33.95
C SER A 141 11.83 10.59 -33.20
N GLU A 142 11.70 10.69 -31.88
CA GLU A 142 10.95 9.72 -31.07
C GLU A 142 9.45 9.75 -31.38
N ILE A 143 8.89 10.94 -31.56
CA ILE A 143 7.49 11.13 -31.93
C ILE A 143 7.22 10.58 -33.33
N GLU A 144 8.12 10.85 -34.30
CA GLU A 144 8.00 10.33 -35.66
C GLU A 144 8.10 8.80 -35.70
N ARG A 145 9.06 8.20 -34.98
CA ARG A 145 9.17 6.75 -34.83
C ARG A 145 7.86 6.13 -34.33
N TYR A 146 7.24 6.74 -33.32
CA TYR A 146 5.97 6.28 -32.77
C TYR A 146 4.84 6.42 -33.81
N HIS A 147 4.79 7.53 -34.54
CA HIS A 147 3.81 7.78 -35.60
C HIS A 147 3.88 6.71 -36.69
N GLU A 148 5.06 6.50 -37.26
CA GLU A 148 5.30 5.49 -38.31
C GLU A 148 4.98 4.08 -37.85
N PHE A 149 5.32 3.74 -36.62
CA PHE A 149 4.99 2.44 -36.03
C PHE A 149 3.48 2.23 -35.91
N MET A 150 2.74 3.23 -35.39
CA MET A 150 1.29 3.16 -35.25
C MET A 150 0.57 3.09 -36.60
N ASP A 151 1.05 3.81 -37.61
CA ASP A 151 0.57 3.71 -38.98
C ASP A 151 0.77 2.31 -39.57
N ALA A 152 1.97 1.73 -39.40
CA ALA A 152 2.28 0.39 -39.88
C ALA A 152 1.40 -0.68 -39.23
N VAL A 153 1.23 -0.61 -37.89
CA VAL A 153 0.39 -1.53 -37.13
C VAL A 153 -1.09 -1.39 -37.54
N SER A 154 -1.57 -0.14 -37.64
CA SER A 154 -2.97 0.10 -37.99
C SER A 154 -3.31 -0.41 -39.39
N LYS A 155 -2.42 -0.19 -40.36
CA LYS A 155 -2.58 -0.71 -41.73
C LYS A 155 -2.54 -2.23 -41.74
N MET A 156 -1.58 -2.84 -41.08
CA MET A 156 -1.46 -4.29 -41.00
C MET A 156 -2.75 -4.91 -40.42
N ILE A 157 -3.25 -4.42 -39.29
CA ILE A 157 -4.43 -5.00 -38.64
C ILE A 157 -5.71 -4.74 -39.44
N ALA A 158 -6.00 -3.48 -39.79
CA ALA A 158 -7.29 -3.10 -40.40
C ALA A 158 -7.38 -3.53 -41.89
N ILE A 159 -6.31 -3.37 -42.65
CA ILE A 159 -6.34 -3.63 -44.10
C ILE A 159 -5.88 -5.05 -44.43
N ASP A 160 -4.68 -5.45 -43.98
CA ASP A 160 -4.11 -6.72 -44.44
C ASP A 160 -4.80 -7.94 -43.78
N TYR A 161 -5.22 -7.79 -42.51
CA TYR A 161 -5.85 -8.88 -41.74
C TYR A 161 -7.35 -8.68 -41.50
N GLN A 162 -7.93 -7.55 -41.90
CA GLN A 162 -9.35 -7.22 -41.70
C GLN A 162 -9.77 -7.39 -40.23
N GLY A 163 -8.88 -6.97 -39.33
CA GLY A 163 -9.05 -7.03 -37.88
C GLY A 163 -9.59 -5.72 -37.32
N SER A 164 -9.71 -5.66 -35.99
CA SER A 164 -10.12 -4.47 -35.25
C SER A 164 -8.93 -3.84 -34.53
N LEU A 165 -8.84 -2.52 -34.61
CA LEU A 165 -7.78 -1.71 -33.97
C LEU A 165 -8.02 -1.51 -32.47
N LYS A 166 -9.21 -1.81 -31.96
CA LYS A 166 -9.55 -1.85 -30.53
C LYS A 166 -10.51 -2.99 -30.25
N ALA A 167 -10.02 -4.01 -29.55
CA ALA A 167 -10.80 -5.20 -29.26
C ALA A 167 -11.67 -5.04 -28.01
N GLU A 168 -11.09 -4.70 -26.85
CA GLU A 168 -11.79 -4.61 -25.57
C GLU A 168 -11.58 -3.29 -24.81
N HIS A 169 -10.46 -2.56 -25.05
CA HIS A 169 -10.14 -1.34 -24.29
C HIS A 169 -10.90 -0.09 -24.77
N GLY A 170 -11.64 -0.19 -25.85
CA GLY A 170 -12.35 0.93 -26.48
C GLY A 170 -11.40 1.91 -27.20
N THR A 171 -11.93 2.64 -28.18
CA THR A 171 -11.17 3.60 -28.97
C THR A 171 -10.91 4.87 -28.16
N GLY A 172 -9.66 5.15 -27.91
CA GLY A 172 -9.18 6.41 -27.32
C GLY A 172 -8.81 7.44 -28.39
N ARG A 173 -8.25 8.58 -27.96
CA ARG A 173 -7.76 9.63 -28.88
C ARG A 173 -6.59 9.13 -29.75
N ASN A 174 -5.78 8.21 -29.25
CA ASN A 174 -4.64 7.64 -29.98
C ASN A 174 -5.05 6.82 -31.20
N MET A 175 -6.23 6.20 -31.19
CA MET A 175 -6.75 5.40 -32.31
C MET A 175 -7.79 6.15 -33.16
N ALA A 176 -8.27 7.30 -32.72
CA ALA A 176 -9.25 8.08 -33.46
C ALA A 176 -8.84 8.39 -34.92
N PRO A 177 -7.55 8.71 -35.25
CA PRO A 177 -7.10 8.92 -36.62
C PRO A 177 -7.26 7.70 -37.55
N PHE A 178 -7.37 6.50 -37.01
CA PHE A 178 -7.39 5.25 -37.77
C PHE A 178 -8.78 4.63 -37.86
N VAL A 179 -9.80 5.21 -37.23
CA VAL A 179 -11.17 4.65 -37.20
C VAL A 179 -11.79 4.57 -38.60
N GLU A 180 -11.60 5.60 -39.42
CA GLU A 180 -12.10 5.58 -40.80
C GLU A 180 -11.39 4.52 -41.65
N MET A 181 -10.09 4.27 -41.41
CA MET A 181 -9.34 3.18 -42.07
C MET A 181 -9.95 1.80 -41.75
N GLU A 182 -10.35 1.56 -40.52
CA GLU A 182 -10.94 0.29 -40.10
C GLU A 182 -12.38 0.10 -40.62
N TRP A 183 -13.21 1.14 -40.49
CA TRP A 183 -14.65 1.01 -40.71
C TRP A 183 -15.11 1.45 -42.11
N GLY A 184 -14.25 2.16 -42.83
CA GLY A 184 -14.57 2.79 -44.12
C GLY A 184 -15.39 4.06 -43.97
N SER A 185 -15.33 4.91 -45.03
CA SER A 185 -15.91 6.27 -44.98
C SER A 185 -17.42 6.30 -44.80
N GLU A 186 -18.15 5.30 -45.30
CA GLU A 186 -19.61 5.27 -45.16
C GLU A 186 -20.03 5.06 -43.69
N LEU A 187 -19.44 4.09 -43.00
CA LEU A 187 -19.77 3.82 -41.60
C LEU A 187 -19.21 4.94 -40.69
N TYR A 188 -18.04 5.50 -40.99
CA TYR A 188 -17.50 6.64 -40.25
C TYR A 188 -18.43 7.86 -40.37
N LEU A 189 -19.01 8.12 -41.54
CA LEU A 189 -20.02 9.17 -41.73
C LEU A 189 -21.29 8.92 -40.86
N VAL A 190 -21.73 7.66 -40.74
CA VAL A 190 -22.87 7.30 -39.88
C VAL A 190 -22.52 7.59 -38.41
N MET A 191 -21.32 7.21 -37.94
CA MET A 191 -20.83 7.51 -36.57
C MET A 191 -20.81 9.03 -36.32
N SER A 192 -20.30 9.80 -37.29
CA SER A 192 -20.23 11.26 -37.20
C SER A 192 -21.61 11.92 -37.11
N LYS A 193 -22.58 11.45 -37.92
CA LYS A 193 -23.99 11.91 -37.87
C LYS A 193 -24.67 11.56 -36.53
N LEU A 194 -24.41 10.36 -35.99
CA LEU A 194 -24.91 9.96 -34.68
C LEU A 194 -24.33 10.85 -33.59
N LYS A 195 -23.01 11.11 -33.64
CA LYS A 195 -22.34 12.03 -32.70
C LYS A 195 -22.96 13.43 -32.76
N GLN A 196 -23.17 13.98 -33.95
CA GLN A 196 -23.76 15.29 -34.12
C GLN A 196 -25.22 15.35 -33.64
N LEU A 197 -26.00 14.26 -33.81
CA LEU A 197 -27.39 14.18 -33.35
C LEU A 197 -27.49 14.20 -31.82
N PHE A 198 -26.64 13.43 -31.12
CA PHE A 198 -26.68 13.31 -29.67
C PHE A 198 -25.86 14.35 -28.91
N ASP A 199 -24.87 14.94 -29.58
CA ASP A 199 -23.98 15.93 -29.01
C ASP A 199 -23.69 17.05 -30.02
N PRO A 200 -24.70 17.86 -30.37
CA PRO A 200 -24.56 18.91 -31.37
C PRO A 200 -23.57 20.02 -30.97
N GLN A 201 -23.26 20.15 -29.68
CA GLN A 201 -22.31 21.12 -29.16
C GLN A 201 -20.90 20.54 -29.00
N GLY A 202 -20.70 19.24 -29.23
CA GLY A 202 -19.39 18.58 -29.10
C GLY A 202 -18.79 18.57 -27.71
N ILE A 203 -19.63 18.53 -26.65
CA ILE A 203 -19.20 18.59 -25.25
C ILE A 203 -18.78 17.21 -24.73
N LEU A 204 -19.45 16.14 -25.20
CA LEU A 204 -19.26 14.80 -24.69
C LEU A 204 -18.02 14.16 -25.31
N ASN A 205 -16.98 13.98 -24.51
CA ASN A 205 -15.74 13.27 -24.87
C ASN A 205 -15.18 13.65 -26.25
N PRO A 206 -14.82 14.93 -26.48
CA PRO A 206 -14.43 15.43 -27.80
C PRO A 206 -13.13 14.79 -28.31
N GLY A 207 -13.09 14.48 -29.61
CA GLY A 207 -11.91 13.92 -30.29
C GLY A 207 -11.64 12.44 -30.00
N VAL A 208 -12.59 11.71 -29.38
CA VAL A 208 -12.56 10.26 -29.18
C VAL A 208 -13.47 9.60 -30.22
N ILE A 209 -13.01 8.57 -30.90
CA ILE A 209 -13.63 7.90 -32.06
C ILE A 209 -13.72 8.84 -33.27
N ILE A 210 -14.45 9.95 -33.15
CA ILE A 210 -14.61 10.96 -34.21
C ILE A 210 -13.62 12.09 -33.98
N ASN A 211 -12.70 12.26 -34.93
CA ASN A 211 -11.65 13.27 -34.85
C ASN A 211 -11.20 13.68 -36.25
N ASP A 212 -11.28 14.97 -36.56
CA ASP A 212 -10.85 15.52 -37.85
C ASP A 212 -9.33 15.66 -37.95
N ASP A 213 -8.61 15.50 -36.83
CA ASP A 213 -7.16 15.58 -36.75
C ASP A 213 -6.52 14.21 -36.94
N ASN A 214 -6.04 13.94 -38.15
CA ASN A 214 -5.35 12.67 -38.47
C ASN A 214 -3.99 12.48 -37.76
N LYS A 215 -3.53 13.46 -36.99
CA LYS A 215 -2.32 13.44 -36.16
C LYS A 215 -2.62 13.58 -34.67
N ALA A 216 -3.87 13.34 -34.27
CA ALA A 216 -4.26 13.48 -32.85
C ALA A 216 -3.45 12.56 -31.90
N HIS A 217 -2.99 11.39 -32.36
CA HIS A 217 -2.20 10.43 -31.58
C HIS A 217 -0.77 10.89 -31.26
N ILE A 218 -0.26 11.90 -31.98
CA ILE A 218 1.08 12.47 -31.75
C ILE A 218 1.04 13.90 -31.20
N LYS A 219 -0.13 14.38 -30.79
CA LYS A 219 -0.30 15.71 -30.20
C LYS A 219 -0.59 15.63 -28.69
N HIS A 220 -0.14 16.64 -27.96
CA HIS A 220 -0.34 16.73 -26.51
C HIS A 220 0.17 15.51 -25.75
N LEU A 221 1.28 14.95 -26.17
CA LEU A 221 1.92 13.81 -25.57
C LEU A 221 2.48 14.16 -24.18
N LYS A 222 2.34 13.23 -23.22
CA LYS A 222 2.86 13.40 -21.88
C LYS A 222 4.33 12.99 -21.83
N ILE A 223 5.20 13.94 -21.54
CA ILE A 223 6.62 13.67 -21.27
C ILE A 223 6.77 13.08 -19.87
N MET A 224 7.50 11.97 -19.75
CA MET A 224 7.80 11.34 -18.47
C MET A 224 9.07 11.92 -17.87
N THR A 225 8.96 13.13 -17.32
CA THR A 225 10.08 13.85 -16.73
C THR A 225 10.74 13.07 -15.60
N LYS A 226 12.07 12.98 -15.62
CA LYS A 226 12.86 12.48 -14.51
C LYS A 226 12.71 13.42 -13.32
N ALA A 227 12.30 12.88 -12.16
CA ALA A 227 11.95 13.66 -10.99
C ALA A 227 12.65 13.21 -9.71
N ASP A 228 12.70 11.91 -9.47
CA ASP A 228 13.39 11.29 -8.32
C ASP A 228 13.50 9.77 -8.55
N ASP A 229 14.65 9.19 -8.29
CA ASP A 229 14.94 7.77 -8.56
C ASP A 229 13.98 6.81 -7.84
N LEU A 230 13.38 7.21 -6.71
CA LEU A 230 12.40 6.41 -5.97
C LEU A 230 11.06 6.28 -6.69
N ILE A 231 10.73 7.21 -7.57
CA ILE A 231 9.40 7.28 -8.20
C ILE A 231 9.42 7.23 -9.73
N ASP A 232 10.59 7.36 -10.35
CA ASP A 232 10.69 7.48 -11.80
C ASP A 232 10.23 6.24 -12.58
N LYS A 233 10.25 5.06 -11.93
CA LYS A 233 9.67 3.83 -12.51
C LYS A 233 8.14 3.76 -12.46
N CYS A 234 7.44 4.76 -11.91
CA CYS A 234 5.98 4.77 -11.85
C CYS A 234 5.35 4.77 -13.25
N ILE A 235 4.52 3.78 -13.53
CA ILE A 235 3.75 3.62 -14.76
C ILE A 235 2.32 4.19 -14.67
N GLU A 236 2.00 4.84 -13.56
CA GLU A 236 0.72 5.49 -13.29
C GLU A 236 -0.52 4.57 -13.37
N CYS A 237 -0.36 3.29 -13.11
CA CYS A 237 -1.43 2.27 -13.18
C CYS A 237 -2.54 2.39 -12.11
N GLY A 238 -2.29 3.08 -10.99
CA GLY A 238 -3.30 3.33 -9.95
C GLY A 238 -3.47 2.25 -8.88
N PHE A 239 -2.83 1.07 -8.97
CA PHE A 239 -3.00 -0.01 -7.97
C PHE A 239 -2.72 0.40 -6.52
N CYS A 240 -1.86 1.40 -6.32
CA CYS A 240 -1.51 1.93 -5.00
C CYS A 240 -2.59 2.82 -4.37
N GLU A 241 -3.63 3.21 -5.12
CA GLU A 241 -4.61 4.21 -4.66
C GLU A 241 -5.60 3.64 -3.65
N SER A 242 -6.08 2.41 -3.86
CA SER A 242 -7.12 1.77 -3.03
C SER A 242 -6.73 1.64 -1.55
N VAL A 243 -5.44 1.45 -1.27
CA VAL A 243 -4.94 1.29 0.12
C VAL A 243 -4.50 2.60 0.77
N CYS A 244 -4.65 3.72 0.06
CA CYS A 244 -4.18 5.01 0.54
C CYS A 244 -5.21 5.68 1.47
N PRO A 245 -4.87 6.02 2.71
CA PRO A 245 -5.79 6.65 3.65
C PRO A 245 -6.21 8.09 3.24
N SER A 246 -5.51 8.71 2.30
CA SER A 246 -5.88 10.04 1.76
C SER A 246 -6.69 9.99 0.46
N LEU A 247 -7.16 8.80 0.04
CA LEU A 247 -7.86 8.59 -1.25
C LEU A 247 -9.01 9.56 -1.50
N THR A 248 -9.81 9.86 -0.45
CA THR A 248 -10.99 10.73 -0.54
C THR A 248 -10.75 12.12 0.04
N LEU A 249 -9.52 12.44 0.45
CA LEU A 249 -9.19 13.69 1.13
C LEU A 249 -8.28 14.60 0.28
N THR A 250 -7.18 14.03 -0.22
CA THR A 250 -6.12 14.76 -0.91
C THR A 250 -5.53 13.92 -2.04
N LEU A 251 -4.26 14.13 -2.40
CA LEU A 251 -3.60 13.35 -3.43
C LEU A 251 -3.35 11.89 -3.00
N THR A 252 -3.58 10.97 -3.92
CA THR A 252 -3.19 9.55 -3.82
C THR A 252 -1.69 9.37 -4.14
N PRO A 253 -1.09 8.19 -3.92
CA PRO A 253 0.32 7.97 -4.26
C PRO A 253 0.63 8.26 -5.73
N ARG A 254 -0.19 7.77 -6.67
CA ARG A 254 -0.02 8.05 -8.11
C ARG A 254 -0.13 9.54 -8.41
N GLN A 255 -1.14 10.21 -7.87
CA GLN A 255 -1.34 11.65 -8.07
C GLN A 255 -0.19 12.47 -7.48
N ARG A 256 0.37 12.09 -6.31
CA ARG A 256 1.57 12.72 -5.75
C ARG A 256 2.75 12.65 -6.71
N ILE A 257 2.97 11.49 -7.32
CA ILE A 257 4.04 11.29 -8.30
C ILE A 257 3.81 12.16 -9.55
N ALA A 258 2.59 12.15 -10.08
CA ALA A 258 2.26 12.91 -11.28
C ALA A 258 2.45 14.42 -11.08
N VAL A 259 1.96 14.98 -9.95
CA VAL A 259 2.14 16.40 -9.62
C VAL A 259 3.62 16.72 -9.37
N TRP A 260 4.37 15.84 -8.68
CA TRP A 260 5.79 16.06 -8.44
C TRP A 260 6.61 16.07 -9.74
N ARG A 261 6.26 15.24 -10.72
CA ARG A 261 6.87 15.28 -12.05
C ARG A 261 6.64 16.63 -12.74
N GLN A 262 5.43 17.18 -12.63
CA GLN A 262 5.14 18.52 -13.17
C GLN A 262 5.95 19.61 -12.47
N ILE A 263 6.03 19.56 -11.13
CA ILE A 263 6.89 20.46 -10.35
C ILE A 263 8.35 20.34 -10.82
N SER A 264 8.86 19.12 -10.97
CA SER A 264 10.24 18.87 -11.41
C SER A 264 10.51 19.38 -12.82
N LEU A 265 9.57 19.20 -13.75
CA LEU A 265 9.67 19.74 -15.10
C LEU A 265 9.78 21.28 -15.09
N LEU A 266 8.92 21.93 -14.33
CA LEU A 266 8.92 23.39 -14.22
C LEU A 266 10.18 23.92 -13.53
N GLN A 267 10.68 23.20 -12.51
CA GLN A 267 11.96 23.52 -11.87
C GLN A 267 13.14 23.40 -12.83
N GLN A 268 13.19 22.35 -13.65
CA GLN A 268 14.22 22.18 -14.69
C GLN A 268 14.19 23.32 -15.71
N LYS A 269 12.99 23.73 -16.18
CA LYS A 269 12.82 24.87 -17.06
C LYS A 269 13.26 26.20 -16.43
N HIS A 270 12.95 26.38 -15.14
CA HIS A 270 13.39 27.53 -14.37
C HIS A 270 14.92 27.59 -14.26
N GLN A 271 15.57 26.47 -13.92
CA GLN A 271 17.03 26.38 -13.84
C GLN A 271 17.71 26.60 -15.18
N ALA A 272 17.08 26.15 -16.27
CA ALA A 272 17.58 26.38 -17.63
C ALA A 272 17.30 27.81 -18.16
N GLY A 273 16.55 28.64 -17.43
CA GLY A 273 16.19 29.99 -17.85
C GLY A 273 15.18 30.07 -19.00
N VAL A 274 14.43 28.98 -19.26
CA VAL A 274 13.46 28.89 -20.38
C VAL A 274 12.00 28.82 -19.91
N ILE A 275 11.75 29.09 -18.63
CA ILE A 275 10.40 29.11 -18.07
C ILE A 275 9.64 30.38 -18.45
N THR A 276 8.37 30.26 -18.82
CA THR A 276 7.50 31.43 -19.04
C THR A 276 6.96 32.01 -17.73
N ILE A 277 6.38 33.21 -17.79
CA ILE A 277 5.78 33.86 -16.61
C ILE A 277 4.62 33.00 -16.05
N GLU A 278 3.78 32.49 -16.93
CA GLU A 278 2.64 31.61 -16.56
C GLU A 278 3.14 30.32 -15.92
N GLN A 279 4.17 29.70 -16.49
CA GLN A 279 4.79 28.49 -15.95
C GLN A 279 5.45 28.76 -14.58
N GLN A 280 6.03 29.95 -14.38
CA GLN A 280 6.58 30.33 -13.08
C GLN A 280 5.48 30.50 -12.01
N GLN A 281 4.33 31.06 -12.38
CA GLN A 281 3.18 31.18 -11.51
C GLN A 281 2.61 29.78 -11.17
N GLU A 282 2.49 28.91 -12.16
CA GLU A 282 2.09 27.52 -11.97
C GLU A 282 3.03 26.80 -11.00
N LEU A 283 4.35 26.91 -11.17
CA LEU A 283 5.35 26.31 -10.29
C LEU A 283 5.15 26.75 -8.84
N ASN A 284 5.01 28.06 -8.61
CA ASN A 284 4.83 28.61 -7.27
C ASN A 284 3.55 28.09 -6.62
N THR A 285 2.45 28.03 -7.36
CA THR A 285 1.16 27.51 -6.87
C THR A 285 1.26 26.03 -6.55
N LEU A 286 1.80 25.22 -7.47
CA LEU A 286 1.97 23.78 -7.26
C LEU A 286 2.86 23.47 -6.06
N GLN A 287 3.95 24.19 -5.86
CA GLN A 287 4.83 23.98 -4.70
C GLN A 287 4.15 24.34 -3.40
N GLN A 288 3.37 25.43 -3.35
CA GLN A 288 2.61 25.83 -2.16
C GLN A 288 1.54 24.79 -1.82
N ASP A 289 0.74 24.38 -2.79
CA ASP A 289 -0.35 23.44 -2.60
C ASP A 289 0.16 22.03 -2.29
N TYR A 290 1.26 21.61 -2.93
CA TYR A 290 1.85 20.30 -2.71
C TYR A 290 2.33 20.09 -1.28
N GLN A 291 2.64 21.15 -0.53
CA GLN A 291 3.01 21.04 0.87
C GLN A 291 1.91 20.33 1.66
N TYR A 292 0.66 20.77 1.57
CA TYR A 292 -0.46 20.11 2.26
C TYR A 292 -0.95 18.87 1.52
N PHE A 293 -1.32 19.03 0.23
CA PHE A 293 -1.97 17.95 -0.52
C PHE A 293 -1.04 16.76 -0.81
N GLY A 294 0.23 17.01 -1.00
CA GLY A 294 1.25 15.99 -1.32
C GLY A 294 2.00 15.48 -0.09
N ILE A 295 2.62 16.41 0.67
CA ILE A 295 3.59 16.07 1.72
C ILE A 295 2.90 15.83 3.07
N ASP A 296 2.14 16.81 3.57
CA ASP A 296 1.61 16.74 4.93
C ASP A 296 0.50 15.70 5.07
N SER A 297 -0.38 15.57 4.10
CA SER A 297 -1.48 14.60 4.13
C SER A 297 -1.05 13.15 3.87
N CYS A 298 0.22 12.88 3.54
CA CYS A 298 0.71 11.52 3.42
C CYS A 298 0.90 10.87 4.80
N ALA A 299 0.25 9.73 5.03
CA ALA A 299 0.44 8.92 6.24
C ALA A 299 1.82 8.23 6.30
N ALA A 300 2.53 8.14 5.18
CA ALA A 300 3.85 7.50 5.02
C ALA A 300 3.91 6.06 5.58
N THR A 301 2.83 5.29 5.43
CA THR A 301 2.72 3.92 5.94
C THR A 301 3.48 2.90 5.09
N GLY A 302 3.71 3.20 3.80
CA GLY A 302 4.35 2.30 2.84
C GLY A 302 3.45 1.22 2.26
N LEU A 303 2.15 1.16 2.59
CA LEU A 303 1.20 0.19 1.98
C LEU A 303 1.12 0.34 0.46
N CYS A 304 1.27 1.56 -0.04
CA CYS A 304 1.31 1.81 -1.48
C CYS A 304 2.45 1.04 -2.19
N GLY A 305 3.58 0.83 -1.51
CA GLY A 305 4.70 0.04 -2.03
C GLY A 305 4.36 -1.45 -2.15
N GLN A 306 3.57 -2.00 -1.25
CA GLN A 306 3.13 -3.40 -1.32
C GLN A 306 2.15 -3.67 -2.45
N GLN A 307 1.30 -2.67 -2.77
CA GLN A 307 0.37 -2.76 -3.89
C GLN A 307 1.01 -2.36 -5.23
N CYS A 308 2.19 -1.74 -5.18
CA CYS A 308 2.85 -1.27 -6.38
C CYS A 308 3.55 -2.43 -7.11
N PRO A 309 3.16 -2.73 -8.36
CA PRO A 309 3.77 -3.83 -9.12
C PRO A 309 5.24 -3.57 -9.48
N VAL A 310 5.69 -2.31 -9.43
CA VAL A 310 7.09 -1.91 -9.65
C VAL A 310 7.80 -1.53 -8.34
N GLY A 311 7.21 -1.82 -7.18
CA GLY A 311 7.84 -1.70 -5.86
C GLY A 311 8.02 -0.28 -5.32
N ILE A 312 7.28 0.71 -5.82
CA ILE A 312 7.44 2.12 -5.39
C ILE A 312 6.75 2.37 -4.05
N ASP A 313 7.52 2.67 -3.01
CA ASP A 313 7.02 3.22 -1.75
C ASP A 313 6.99 4.76 -1.80
N THR A 314 5.84 5.32 -2.18
CA THR A 314 5.64 6.78 -2.18
C THR A 314 5.76 7.39 -0.79
N GLY A 315 5.51 6.61 0.28
CA GLY A 315 5.72 7.06 1.66
C GLY A 315 7.19 7.34 1.98
N LEU A 316 8.10 6.53 1.44
CA LEU A 316 9.54 6.77 1.55
C LEU A 316 9.95 8.04 0.80
N PHE A 317 9.48 8.20 -0.43
CA PHE A 317 9.69 9.42 -1.21
C PHE A 317 9.23 10.69 -0.44
N ILE A 318 8.04 10.66 0.16
CA ILE A 318 7.54 11.80 0.94
C ILE A 318 8.38 12.05 2.22
N LYS A 319 8.88 10.99 2.89
CA LYS A 319 9.81 11.15 4.02
C LYS A 319 11.09 11.87 3.58
N ASN A 320 11.63 11.54 2.40
CA ASN A 320 12.80 12.23 1.86
C ASN A 320 12.52 13.71 1.54
N LEU A 321 11.33 14.04 1.02
CA LEU A 321 10.94 15.43 0.83
C LEU A 321 10.83 16.18 2.17
N ARG A 322 10.27 15.55 3.21
CA ARG A 322 10.24 16.12 4.56
C ARG A 322 11.64 16.36 5.12
N THR A 323 12.58 15.46 4.89
CA THR A 323 13.98 15.63 5.30
C THR A 323 14.63 16.83 4.59
N LYS A 324 14.34 17.03 3.31
CA LYS A 324 14.87 18.20 2.55
C LYS A 324 14.26 19.53 3.01
N SER A 325 13.01 19.52 3.51
CA SER A 325 12.30 20.72 3.96
C SER A 325 12.47 21.05 5.44
N HIS A 326 12.87 20.08 6.27
CA HIS A 326 13.02 20.24 7.70
C HIS A 326 14.47 19.98 8.11
N THR A 327 15.12 20.95 8.73
CA THR A 327 16.38 20.70 9.44
C THR A 327 16.06 20.09 10.80
N ASP A 328 16.78 19.02 11.18
CA ASP A 328 16.69 18.41 12.51
C ASP A 328 17.31 19.37 13.54
N GLY A 329 16.53 20.37 13.92
CA GLY A 329 16.97 21.49 14.73
C GLY A 329 17.15 21.13 16.21
N LYS A 330 17.77 22.06 16.95
CA LYS A 330 18.06 21.95 18.40
C LYS A 330 16.85 21.52 19.25
N VAL A 331 15.64 21.89 18.85
CA VAL A 331 14.37 21.53 19.55
C VAL A 331 14.12 20.04 19.44
N SER A 332 14.15 19.46 18.23
CA SER A 332 13.95 18.02 18.00
C SER A 332 14.98 17.19 18.77
N GLN A 333 16.26 17.56 18.66
CA GLN A 333 17.36 16.90 19.37
C GLN A 333 17.20 17.00 20.89
N SER A 334 16.74 18.15 21.40
CA SER A 334 16.48 18.33 22.84
C SER A 334 15.33 17.44 23.33
N ILE A 335 14.25 17.33 22.54
CA ILE A 335 13.13 16.42 22.84
C ILE A 335 13.62 14.96 22.82
N ALA A 336 14.41 14.54 21.84
CA ALA A 336 14.97 13.21 21.76
C ALA A 336 15.86 12.88 22.98
N LYS A 337 16.76 13.79 23.36
CA LYS A 337 17.64 13.63 24.54
C LYS A 337 16.88 13.58 25.86
N ARG A 338 15.77 14.32 26.00
CA ARG A 338 14.96 14.41 27.22
C ARG A 338 13.63 13.68 27.12
N PHE A 339 13.58 12.62 26.31
CA PHE A 339 12.33 11.94 25.96
C PHE A 339 11.53 11.44 27.17
N GLU A 340 12.20 10.94 28.22
CA GLU A 340 11.58 10.54 29.48
C GLU A 340 10.81 11.70 30.14
N SER A 341 11.44 12.87 30.27
CA SER A 341 10.79 14.05 30.84
C SER A 341 9.63 14.53 30.00
N VAL A 342 9.80 14.55 28.66
CA VAL A 342 8.73 14.93 27.72
C VAL A 342 7.55 13.96 27.83
N SER A 343 7.80 12.65 27.90
CA SER A 343 6.76 11.63 28.07
C SER A 343 6.02 11.78 29.40
N THR A 344 6.74 12.10 30.48
CA THR A 344 6.15 12.35 31.80
C THR A 344 5.24 13.58 31.80
N ILE A 345 5.69 14.68 31.19
CA ILE A 345 4.87 15.89 31.02
C ILE A 345 3.64 15.60 30.17
N ALA A 346 3.79 14.81 29.10
CA ALA A 346 2.65 14.41 28.26
C ALA A 346 1.62 13.59 29.04
N LYS A 347 2.04 12.61 29.86
CA LYS A 347 1.13 11.82 30.72
C LYS A 347 0.34 12.72 31.68
N PHE A 348 1.04 13.63 32.35
CA PHE A 348 0.40 14.57 33.29
C PHE A 348 -0.57 15.51 32.57
N GLY A 349 -0.15 16.06 31.44
CA GLY A 349 -1.00 16.91 30.60
C GLY A 349 -2.28 16.21 30.14
N LEU A 350 -2.19 14.98 29.63
CA LEU A 350 -3.35 14.18 29.21
C LEU A 350 -4.32 13.94 30.37
N SER A 351 -3.81 13.61 31.57
CA SER A 351 -4.66 13.40 32.75
C SER A 351 -5.35 14.68 33.19
N SER A 352 -4.66 15.81 33.16
CA SER A 352 -5.22 17.13 33.47
C SER A 352 -6.29 17.55 32.45
N LEU A 353 -6.06 17.28 31.16
CA LEU A 353 -7.03 17.56 30.09
C LEU A 353 -8.31 16.72 30.25
N GLN A 354 -8.19 15.46 30.63
CA GLN A 354 -9.35 14.61 30.91
C GLN A 354 -10.15 15.12 32.12
N LEU A 355 -9.48 15.61 33.16
CA LEU A 355 -10.14 16.24 34.30
C LEU A 355 -10.86 17.52 33.87
N ALA A 356 -10.20 18.39 33.10
CA ALA A 356 -10.79 19.60 32.54
C ALA A 356 -12.04 19.29 31.68
N ASN A 357 -11.94 18.27 30.82
CA ASN A 357 -13.05 17.83 29.96
C ASN A 357 -14.29 17.39 30.77
N LYS A 358 -14.09 16.72 31.90
CA LYS A 358 -15.19 16.35 32.81
C LYS A 358 -15.92 17.56 33.38
N VAL A 359 -15.22 18.71 33.53
CA VAL A 359 -15.78 19.93 34.09
C VAL A 359 -16.43 20.81 33.02
N VAL A 360 -15.73 21.03 31.89
CA VAL A 360 -16.20 22.00 30.86
C VAL A 360 -16.88 21.35 29.67
N GLY A 361 -16.67 20.03 29.46
CA GLY A 361 -17.30 19.23 28.40
C GLY A 361 -16.61 19.36 27.02
N ASP A 362 -16.85 18.36 26.17
CA ASP A 362 -16.19 18.19 24.84
C ASP A 362 -16.36 19.41 23.92
N LYS A 363 -17.52 20.09 23.95
CA LYS A 363 -17.77 21.25 23.06
C LYS A 363 -16.83 22.41 23.36
N VAL A 364 -16.63 22.72 24.65
CA VAL A 364 -15.73 23.81 25.09
C VAL A 364 -14.28 23.42 24.81
N MET A 365 -13.89 22.20 25.12
CA MET A 365 -12.55 21.69 24.82
C MET A 365 -12.23 21.80 23.33
N ASN A 366 -13.14 21.36 22.47
CA ASN A 366 -12.94 21.38 21.01
C ASN A 366 -12.81 22.84 20.50
N HIS A 367 -13.63 23.76 20.96
CA HIS A 367 -13.55 25.18 20.58
C HIS A 367 -12.21 25.79 21.03
N THR A 368 -11.83 25.58 22.28
CA THR A 368 -10.57 26.09 22.85
C THR A 368 -9.36 25.57 22.12
N PHE A 369 -9.26 24.24 21.93
CA PHE A 369 -8.13 23.62 21.25
C PHE A 369 -8.07 23.98 19.76
N SER A 370 -9.22 24.15 19.09
CA SER A 370 -9.26 24.62 17.70
C SER A 370 -8.73 26.06 17.57
N ALA A 371 -9.08 26.95 18.52
CA ALA A 371 -8.55 28.31 18.56
C ALA A 371 -7.03 28.31 18.85
N MET A 372 -6.58 27.56 19.85
CA MET A 372 -5.17 27.45 20.21
C MET A 372 -4.34 26.84 19.07
N SER A 373 -4.85 25.84 18.38
CA SER A 373 -4.20 25.23 17.21
C SER A 373 -3.99 26.24 16.08
N LYS A 374 -5.02 27.06 15.77
CA LYS A 374 -4.91 28.13 14.76
C LYS A 374 -3.87 29.19 15.14
N VAL A 375 -3.91 29.66 16.38
CA VAL A 375 -2.99 30.70 16.87
C VAL A 375 -1.55 30.20 16.91
N SER A 376 -1.33 28.91 17.23
CA SER A 376 -0.01 28.30 17.29
C SER A 376 0.53 27.81 15.93
N GLY A 377 -0.17 28.05 14.82
CA GLY A 377 0.22 27.51 13.52
C GLY A 377 0.19 25.97 13.49
N ASN A 378 -0.82 25.37 14.13
CA ASN A 378 -1.00 23.91 14.29
C ASN A 378 0.10 23.20 15.12
N LEU A 379 0.86 23.90 15.93
CA LEU A 379 1.79 23.28 16.89
C LEU A 379 1.06 22.61 18.05
N ILE A 380 -0.11 23.13 18.44
CA ILE A 380 -0.97 22.54 19.48
C ILE A 380 -1.96 21.60 18.77
N PRO A 381 -2.06 20.31 19.21
CA PRO A 381 -2.97 19.35 18.61
C PRO A 381 -4.44 19.75 18.85
N LYS A 382 -5.32 19.28 17.95
CA LYS A 382 -6.77 19.46 18.08
C LYS A 382 -7.32 18.51 19.14
N TRP A 383 -8.43 18.89 19.81
CA TRP A 383 -9.10 18.02 20.79
C TRP A 383 -9.80 16.86 20.13
N TYR A 384 -9.68 15.69 20.74
CA TYR A 384 -10.39 14.46 20.38
C TYR A 384 -11.13 13.92 21.59
N LYS A 385 -12.40 13.55 21.40
CA LYS A 385 -13.18 12.90 22.44
C LYS A 385 -12.59 11.57 22.90
N ALA A 386 -12.01 10.81 21.97
CA ALA A 386 -11.35 9.53 22.25
C ALA A 386 -9.93 9.66 22.84
N TRP A 387 -9.44 10.86 23.16
CA TRP A 387 -8.15 10.98 23.84
C TRP A 387 -8.21 10.28 25.19
N PRO A 388 -7.36 9.28 25.46
CA PRO A 388 -7.28 8.67 26.77
C PRO A 388 -6.58 9.58 27.78
N ALA A 389 -6.71 9.26 29.05
CA ALA A 389 -5.88 9.86 30.08
C ALA A 389 -4.41 9.46 29.89
N GLY A 390 -3.51 10.11 30.62
CA GLY A 390 -2.12 9.66 30.74
C GLY A 390 -2.02 8.30 31.42
N ALA A 391 -1.15 7.42 30.91
CA ALA A 391 -0.93 6.12 31.51
C ALA A 391 -0.38 6.28 32.94
N LYS A 392 -0.93 5.46 33.86
CA LYS A 392 -0.39 5.39 35.22
C LYS A 392 0.97 4.71 35.19
N PRO A 393 1.88 5.06 36.15
CA PRO A 393 3.10 4.27 36.33
C PRO A 393 2.75 2.81 36.56
N THR A 394 3.27 1.93 35.76
CA THR A 394 3.11 0.49 35.97
C THR A 394 4.04 0.11 37.10
N SER A 395 3.49 -0.41 38.21
CA SER A 395 4.31 -1.11 39.19
C SER A 395 4.82 -2.37 38.51
N ILE A 396 6.08 -2.36 38.11
CA ILE A 396 6.73 -3.55 37.54
C ILE A 396 6.76 -4.58 38.65
N ILE A 397 5.84 -5.52 38.62
CA ILE A 397 5.90 -6.69 39.46
C ILE A 397 7.03 -7.54 38.87
N ASN A 398 8.23 -7.39 39.43
CA ASN A 398 9.28 -8.38 39.20
C ASN A 398 8.72 -9.70 39.71
N ASN A 399 8.35 -10.59 38.79
CA ASN A 399 7.92 -11.94 39.15
C ASN A 399 9.01 -12.58 39.98
N SER A 400 8.67 -12.94 41.21
CA SER A 400 9.57 -13.69 42.10
C SER A 400 9.74 -15.15 41.64
N GLU A 401 8.92 -15.62 40.70
CA GLU A 401 9.05 -16.94 40.09
C GLU A 401 10.03 -16.94 38.95
N LYS A 402 11.07 -17.76 39.07
CA LYS A 402 12.11 -17.93 38.03
C LYS A 402 11.63 -19.04 37.10
N PHE A 403 11.22 -18.64 35.90
CA PHE A 403 10.93 -19.57 34.81
C PHE A 403 12.17 -19.84 33.96
N THR A 404 12.19 -20.98 33.29
CA THR A 404 13.29 -21.37 32.38
C THR A 404 13.27 -20.51 31.12
N ASP A 405 12.06 -20.26 30.54
CA ASP A 405 11.85 -19.46 29.37
C ASP A 405 11.82 -17.97 29.76
N LYS A 406 12.54 -17.13 29.01
CA LYS A 406 12.63 -15.70 29.28
C LYS A 406 12.41 -14.89 28.01
N VAL A 407 11.81 -13.72 28.18
CA VAL A 407 11.60 -12.75 27.10
C VAL A 407 11.91 -11.34 27.59
N VAL A 408 12.57 -10.53 26.76
CA VAL A 408 12.76 -9.11 27.02
C VAL A 408 11.57 -8.35 26.47
N TYR A 409 10.84 -7.65 27.32
CA TYR A 409 9.70 -6.85 26.93
C TYR A 409 10.02 -5.37 26.94
N ILE A 410 9.85 -4.72 25.78
CA ILE A 410 10.02 -3.28 25.62
C ILE A 410 8.65 -2.65 25.31
N PRO A 411 7.98 -2.07 26.30
CA PRO A 411 6.72 -1.37 26.08
C PRO A 411 6.91 -0.18 25.15
N ALA A 412 6.08 -0.09 24.11
CA ALA A 412 6.09 1.02 23.18
C ALA A 412 5.78 2.35 23.86
N CYS A 413 6.38 3.44 23.39
CA CYS A 413 6.20 4.76 23.99
C CYS A 413 4.73 5.22 23.99
N GLY A 414 3.95 4.89 22.95
CA GLY A 414 2.51 5.14 22.90
C GLY A 414 1.76 4.47 24.06
N ASN A 415 2.04 3.21 24.33
CA ASN A 415 1.42 2.44 25.43
C ASN A 415 1.90 2.88 26.82
N ARG A 416 3.08 3.51 26.90
CA ARG A 416 3.56 4.12 28.15
C ARG A 416 2.97 5.51 28.41
N ILE A 417 2.57 6.25 27.36
CA ILE A 417 2.04 7.60 27.44
C ILE A 417 0.50 7.60 27.59
N PHE A 418 -0.20 6.80 26.80
CA PHE A 418 -1.66 6.77 26.72
C PHE A 418 -2.22 5.61 27.56
N ALA A 419 -3.16 5.91 28.45
CA ALA A 419 -3.95 4.91 29.16
C ALA A 419 -4.89 4.13 28.21
N ALA A 420 -5.59 3.12 28.72
CA ALA A 420 -6.67 2.48 28.00
C ALA A 420 -7.78 3.50 27.64
N ASP A 421 -8.58 3.18 26.61
CA ASP A 421 -9.76 3.96 26.22
C ASP A 421 -10.67 4.18 27.44
N ASN A 422 -11.27 5.39 27.54
CA ASN A 422 -12.13 5.75 28.67
C ASN A 422 -13.37 4.85 28.78
N ASN A 423 -13.85 4.31 27.65
CA ASN A 423 -15.02 3.43 27.56
C ASN A 423 -14.63 1.95 27.53
N ALA A 424 -13.35 1.63 27.63
CA ALA A 424 -12.89 0.25 27.67
C ALA A 424 -13.40 -0.49 28.91
N GLN A 425 -13.75 -1.76 28.74
CA GLN A 425 -14.14 -2.63 29.87
C GLN A 425 -12.94 -2.91 30.78
N ASP A 426 -11.80 -3.26 30.21
CA ASP A 426 -10.54 -3.44 30.94
C ASP A 426 -9.70 -2.17 30.86
N LYS A 427 -9.41 -1.59 32.01
CA LYS A 427 -8.65 -0.31 32.16
C LYS A 427 -7.23 -0.54 32.68
N ARG A 428 -6.78 -1.80 32.80
CA ARG A 428 -5.39 -2.10 33.13
C ARG A 428 -4.46 -1.50 32.09
N ALA A 429 -3.23 -1.22 32.47
CA ALA A 429 -2.20 -0.93 31.49
C ALA A 429 -1.93 -2.18 30.66
N ILE A 430 -1.67 -2.02 29.34
CA ILE A 430 -1.39 -3.16 28.46
C ILE A 430 -0.18 -3.98 28.95
N GLN A 431 0.77 -3.33 29.60
CA GLN A 431 1.93 -3.98 30.22
C GLN A 431 1.51 -5.01 31.27
N GLU A 432 0.52 -4.69 32.09
CA GLU A 432 0.00 -5.61 33.13
C GLU A 432 -0.66 -6.83 32.49
N VAL A 433 -1.38 -6.62 31.38
CA VAL A 433 -2.03 -7.68 30.61
C VAL A 433 -1.01 -8.60 29.96
N ILE A 434 0.04 -8.04 29.34
CA ILE A 434 1.10 -8.82 28.70
C ILE A 434 1.87 -9.64 29.75
N ILE A 435 2.21 -9.04 30.88
CA ILE A 435 2.87 -9.75 31.98
C ILE A 435 1.97 -10.88 32.50
N SER A 436 0.66 -10.64 32.66
CA SER A 436 -0.30 -11.65 33.06
C SER A 436 -0.32 -12.85 32.10
N LEU A 437 -0.41 -12.60 30.80
CA LEU A 437 -0.39 -13.65 29.77
C LEU A 437 0.91 -14.46 29.76
N LEU A 438 2.05 -13.78 29.85
CA LEU A 438 3.35 -14.45 29.86
C LEU A 438 3.55 -15.29 31.13
N ASN A 439 3.05 -14.81 32.28
CA ASN A 439 3.06 -15.57 33.51
C ASN A 439 2.19 -16.82 33.43
N LYS A 440 0.98 -16.72 32.85
CA LYS A 440 0.12 -17.91 32.61
C LYS A 440 0.81 -18.94 31.72
N ALA A 441 1.71 -18.53 30.85
CA ALA A 441 2.50 -19.38 29.97
C ALA A 441 3.86 -19.80 30.56
N HIS A 442 4.14 -19.48 31.83
CA HIS A 442 5.40 -19.74 32.52
C HIS A 442 6.63 -19.16 31.83
N ILE A 443 6.53 -17.89 31.36
CA ILE A 443 7.61 -17.14 30.72
C ILE A 443 8.01 -15.97 31.62
N GLU A 444 9.28 -15.91 32.02
CA GLU A 444 9.85 -14.79 32.79
C GLU A 444 9.99 -13.55 31.91
N VAL A 445 9.47 -12.40 32.39
CA VAL A 445 9.51 -11.13 31.67
C VAL A 445 10.62 -10.26 32.21
N ILE A 446 11.54 -9.87 31.34
CA ILE A 446 12.64 -8.94 31.63
C ILE A 446 12.29 -7.57 31.05
N ILE A 447 12.07 -6.58 31.89
CA ILE A 447 11.87 -5.18 31.47
C ILE A 447 13.12 -4.38 31.86
N PRO A 448 13.85 -3.79 30.87
CA PRO A 448 15.04 -2.99 31.16
C PRO A 448 14.71 -1.75 32.00
N GLN A 449 15.57 -1.41 32.97
CA GLN A 449 15.34 -0.26 33.85
C GLN A 449 15.26 1.09 33.12
N GLN A 450 15.89 1.21 31.95
CA GLN A 450 15.94 2.47 31.17
C GLN A 450 14.81 2.59 30.14
N THR A 451 13.79 1.74 30.21
CA THR A 451 12.72 1.66 29.19
C THR A 451 12.02 3.01 28.98
N ASP A 452 11.85 3.83 30.01
CA ASP A 452 11.19 5.15 29.89
C ASP A 452 11.90 6.14 28.96
N LYS A 453 13.20 5.96 28.73
CA LYS A 453 13.99 6.76 27.79
C LYS A 453 13.88 6.25 26.34
N LEU A 454 13.47 4.99 26.15
CA LEU A 454 13.54 4.32 24.84
C LEU A 454 12.42 4.76 23.89
N CYS A 455 12.79 4.90 22.63
CA CYS A 455 11.88 5.02 21.49
C CYS A 455 12.57 4.43 20.26
N CYS A 456 11.78 3.76 19.39
CA CYS A 456 12.28 3.20 18.12
C CYS A 456 12.71 4.25 17.08
N GLY A 457 12.48 5.54 17.34
CA GLY A 457 12.82 6.64 16.42
C GLY A 457 11.74 6.99 15.40
N MET A 458 10.73 6.15 15.20
CA MET A 458 9.70 6.32 14.18
C MET A 458 8.97 7.69 14.22
N PRO A 459 8.64 8.29 15.38
CA PRO A 459 8.01 9.62 15.42
C PRO A 459 8.84 10.72 14.76
N TRP A 460 10.17 10.64 14.85
CA TRP A 460 11.08 11.57 14.17
C TRP A 460 11.26 11.23 12.70
N GLN A 461 11.49 9.95 12.38
CA GLN A 461 11.66 9.48 11.01
C GLN A 461 10.45 9.85 10.13
N SER A 462 9.23 9.71 10.64
CA SER A 462 8.01 10.05 9.89
C SER A 462 7.91 11.54 9.53
N LYS A 463 8.61 12.40 10.27
CA LYS A 463 8.70 13.85 10.05
C LYS A 463 9.96 14.27 9.27
N GLY A 464 10.81 13.34 8.88
CA GLY A 464 12.06 13.62 8.18
C GLY A 464 13.22 14.10 9.09
N LEU A 465 13.11 13.90 10.41
CA LEU A 465 14.12 14.32 11.42
C LEU A 465 15.05 13.12 11.70
N ASN A 466 15.88 12.80 10.72
CA ASN A 466 16.64 11.54 10.69
C ASN A 466 17.70 11.45 11.80
N ASP A 467 18.44 12.52 12.09
CA ASP A 467 19.49 12.50 13.13
C ASP A 467 18.91 12.14 14.52
N SER A 468 17.76 12.74 14.86
CA SER A 468 17.06 12.42 16.11
C SER A 468 16.47 11.01 16.11
N ALA A 469 15.97 10.54 14.95
CA ALA A 469 15.45 9.19 14.78
C ALA A 469 16.55 8.15 14.99
N ASP A 470 17.70 8.33 14.35
CA ASP A 470 18.85 7.43 14.41
C ASP A 470 19.48 7.40 15.81
N ALA A 471 19.60 8.55 16.45
CA ALA A 471 20.08 8.62 17.84
C ALA A 471 19.19 7.80 18.79
N LYS A 472 17.85 7.89 18.65
CA LYS A 472 16.90 7.10 19.46
C LYS A 472 16.94 5.61 19.13
N ARG A 473 17.11 5.27 17.87
CA ARG A 473 17.24 3.87 17.41
C ARG A 473 18.50 3.23 17.96
N GLN A 474 19.65 3.91 17.89
CA GLN A 474 20.91 3.41 18.44
C GLN A 474 20.85 3.21 19.96
N GLU A 475 20.22 4.14 20.68
CA GLU A 475 19.98 3.98 22.13
C GLU A 475 19.11 2.75 22.42
N PHE A 476 18.06 2.53 21.63
CA PHE A 476 17.17 1.39 21.74
C PHE A 476 17.92 0.07 21.49
N LEU A 477 18.64 -0.05 20.36
CA LEU A 477 19.41 -1.24 19.99
C LEU A 477 20.46 -1.61 21.05
N LYS A 478 21.15 -0.62 21.59
CA LYS A 478 22.13 -0.85 22.67
C LYS A 478 21.50 -1.49 23.90
N VAL A 479 20.32 -0.99 24.32
CA VAL A 479 19.63 -1.50 25.52
C VAL A 479 19.06 -2.90 25.28
N ILE A 480 18.45 -3.16 24.13
CA ILE A 480 17.89 -4.50 23.85
C ILE A 480 18.99 -5.56 23.71
N LYS A 481 20.13 -5.22 23.10
CA LYS A 481 21.27 -6.12 22.97
C LYS A 481 21.82 -6.53 24.35
N GLN A 482 21.92 -5.57 25.26
CA GLN A 482 22.34 -5.84 26.63
C GLN A 482 21.30 -6.66 27.41
N ALA A 483 20.02 -6.27 27.33
CA ALA A 483 18.94 -6.91 28.07
C ALA A 483 18.65 -8.34 27.59
N SER A 484 18.80 -8.59 26.28
CA SER A 484 18.63 -9.93 25.67
C SER A 484 19.82 -10.86 25.87
N ALA A 485 20.83 -10.46 26.66
CA ALA A 485 22.08 -11.19 26.80
C ALA A 485 22.71 -11.53 25.42
N GLN A 486 22.88 -10.50 24.59
CA GLN A 486 23.43 -10.59 23.22
C GLN A 486 22.59 -11.48 22.28
N GLY A 487 21.26 -11.41 22.39
CA GLY A 487 20.33 -12.18 21.54
C GLY A 487 19.96 -13.56 22.08
N LYS A 488 20.42 -13.93 23.28
CA LYS A 488 20.01 -15.20 23.91
C LYS A 488 18.50 -15.25 24.19
N TRP A 489 17.91 -14.11 24.58
CA TRP A 489 16.49 -14.00 24.88
C TRP A 489 15.79 -13.22 23.75
N PRO A 490 14.64 -13.69 23.24
CA PRO A 490 13.86 -12.93 22.27
C PRO A 490 13.40 -11.61 22.87
N VAL A 491 13.22 -10.61 22.02
CA VAL A 491 12.72 -9.28 22.39
C VAL A 491 11.32 -9.10 21.82
N ILE A 492 10.38 -8.60 22.63
CA ILE A 492 9.01 -8.29 22.19
C ILE A 492 8.70 -6.81 22.41
N THR A 493 7.87 -6.26 21.51
CA THR A 493 7.28 -4.93 21.67
C THR A 493 5.77 -4.99 21.37
N ASP A 494 5.01 -4.19 22.08
CA ASP A 494 3.54 -4.19 22.09
C ASP A 494 2.90 -3.18 21.11
N ALA A 495 3.64 -2.82 20.08
CA ALA A 495 3.13 -1.97 18.99
C ALA A 495 3.78 -2.37 17.66
N SER A 496 2.98 -2.78 16.72
CA SER A 496 3.44 -3.21 15.39
C SER A 496 4.29 -2.16 14.63
N PRO A 497 4.05 -0.81 14.72
CA PRO A 497 4.94 0.15 14.10
C PRO A 497 6.36 0.16 14.69
N CYS A 498 6.49 -0.10 16.00
CA CYS A 498 7.80 -0.21 16.64
C CYS A 498 8.54 -1.47 16.18
N ALA A 499 7.84 -2.62 16.14
CA ALA A 499 8.40 -3.86 15.63
C ALA A 499 8.88 -3.71 14.19
N LEU A 500 8.06 -3.14 13.29
CA LEU A 500 8.45 -2.89 11.90
C LEU A 500 9.71 -2.03 11.81
N THR A 501 9.79 -0.94 12.58
CA THR A 501 10.94 -0.04 12.54
C THR A 501 12.22 -0.73 12.98
N MET A 502 12.13 -1.66 13.94
CA MET A 502 13.29 -2.36 14.49
C MET A 502 13.70 -3.58 13.66
N LYS A 503 12.73 -4.32 13.06
CA LYS A 503 13.02 -5.48 12.20
C LYS A 503 13.80 -5.12 10.92
N VAL A 504 13.64 -3.92 10.37
CA VAL A 504 14.40 -3.46 9.20
C VAL A 504 15.90 -3.40 9.46
N GLU A 505 16.33 -3.35 10.72
CA GLU A 505 17.74 -3.27 11.12
C GLU A 505 18.33 -4.64 11.53
N GLU A 506 17.48 -5.69 11.62
CA GLU A 506 17.88 -7.04 12.07
C GLU A 506 18.81 -7.76 11.10
N GLU A 507 18.90 -7.36 9.84
CA GLU A 507 19.75 -8.03 8.83
C GLU A 507 21.23 -8.14 9.25
N ASN A 508 21.64 -7.43 10.33
CA ASN A 508 23.02 -7.44 10.83
C ASN A 508 23.19 -7.75 12.34
N ASP A 509 22.11 -7.96 13.12
CA ASP A 509 22.22 -8.17 14.59
C ASP A 509 21.56 -9.49 15.04
N ALA A 510 22.24 -10.19 15.95
CA ALA A 510 21.85 -11.48 16.50
C ALA A 510 20.61 -11.46 17.44
N VAL A 511 19.81 -10.38 17.47
CA VAL A 511 18.69 -10.19 18.40
C VAL A 511 17.37 -10.37 17.68
N SER A 512 16.62 -11.45 17.96
CA SER A 512 15.29 -11.66 17.39
C SER A 512 14.24 -10.75 18.03
N ILE A 513 13.63 -9.88 17.23
CA ILE A 513 12.58 -8.93 17.64
C ILE A 513 11.22 -9.38 17.11
N TYR A 514 10.25 -9.53 18.01
CA TYR A 514 8.89 -9.95 17.70
C TYR A 514 7.88 -8.83 17.94
N GLU A 515 6.91 -8.71 17.05
CA GLU A 515 5.65 -8.06 17.38
C GLU A 515 4.90 -8.97 18.37
N ILE A 516 4.23 -8.36 19.35
CA ILE A 516 3.63 -9.12 20.45
C ILE A 516 2.59 -10.16 20.00
N SER A 517 1.78 -9.86 18.97
CA SER A 517 0.78 -10.81 18.47
C SER A 517 1.45 -12.04 17.86
N GLN A 518 2.54 -11.86 17.12
CA GLN A 518 3.35 -12.96 16.59
C GLN A 518 3.90 -13.83 17.73
N PHE A 519 4.57 -13.21 18.71
CA PHE A 519 5.17 -13.95 19.81
C PHE A 519 4.12 -14.74 20.61
N VAL A 520 2.96 -14.10 20.87
CA VAL A 520 1.87 -14.75 21.63
C VAL A 520 1.27 -15.91 20.84
N ALA A 521 1.03 -15.76 19.54
CA ALA A 521 0.52 -16.85 18.71
C ALA A 521 1.49 -18.04 18.67
N GLU A 522 2.78 -17.80 18.42
CA GLU A 522 3.76 -18.86 18.23
C GLU A 522 4.24 -19.53 19.54
N LYS A 523 4.34 -18.78 20.64
CA LYS A 523 5.05 -19.22 21.88
C LYS A 523 4.17 -19.32 23.12
N VAL A 524 3.00 -18.65 23.11
CA VAL A 524 2.16 -18.51 24.30
C VAL A 524 0.82 -19.23 24.14
N LEU A 525 0.14 -19.06 23.00
CA LEU A 525 -1.23 -19.55 22.78
C LEU A 525 -1.37 -21.04 23.07
N GLY A 526 -0.43 -21.87 22.62
CA GLY A 526 -0.43 -23.31 22.87
C GLY A 526 -0.26 -23.72 24.34
N LYS A 527 0.17 -22.80 25.20
CA LYS A 527 0.32 -22.99 26.66
C LYS A 527 -0.90 -22.52 27.48
N LEU A 528 -1.92 -21.99 26.78
CA LEU A 528 -3.12 -21.43 27.39
C LEU A 528 -4.36 -22.29 27.08
N ALA A 529 -5.23 -22.46 28.06
CA ALA A 529 -6.58 -22.91 27.85
C ALA A 529 -7.48 -21.68 27.64
N VAL A 530 -8.04 -21.52 26.42
CA VAL A 530 -8.85 -20.37 26.04
C VAL A 530 -10.32 -20.74 25.94
N ASN A 531 -11.16 -20.08 26.75
CA ASN A 531 -12.62 -20.24 26.73
C ASN A 531 -13.23 -19.24 25.78
N LYS A 532 -13.58 -19.68 24.55
CA LYS A 532 -14.16 -18.80 23.53
C LYS A 532 -15.47 -18.17 23.99
N THR A 533 -15.67 -16.92 23.59
CA THR A 533 -16.94 -16.19 23.73
C THR A 533 -17.72 -16.14 22.42
N ASP A 534 -19.05 -15.96 22.52
CA ASP A 534 -19.94 -15.71 21.37
C ASP A 534 -20.12 -14.22 21.07
N GLU A 535 -19.43 -13.33 21.79
CA GLU A 535 -19.46 -11.90 21.50
C GLU A 535 -18.86 -11.60 20.13
N THR A 536 -19.44 -10.60 19.46
CA THR A 536 -18.98 -10.12 18.16
C THR A 536 -17.93 -9.01 18.31
N PHE A 537 -16.83 -9.09 17.57
CA PHE A 537 -15.76 -8.11 17.60
C PHE A 537 -15.43 -7.61 16.18
N MET A 538 -15.19 -6.31 16.06
CA MET A 538 -14.53 -5.75 14.89
C MET A 538 -13.03 -5.97 15.01
N LEU A 539 -12.35 -6.40 13.94
CA LEU A 539 -10.88 -6.60 13.92
C LEU A 539 -10.23 -5.70 12.89
N HIS A 540 -9.27 -4.89 13.31
CA HIS A 540 -8.46 -4.05 12.42
C HIS A 540 -6.99 -4.47 12.45
N THR A 541 -6.49 -4.94 11.31
CA THR A 541 -5.07 -5.22 11.10
C THR A 541 -4.34 -3.93 10.77
N THR A 542 -3.30 -3.59 11.53
CA THR A 542 -2.55 -2.36 11.30
C THR A 542 -1.72 -2.41 10.02
N CYS A 543 -1.50 -1.25 9.42
CA CYS A 543 -0.66 -1.13 8.21
C CYS A 543 0.76 -1.66 8.40
N SER A 544 1.31 -1.57 9.60
CA SER A 544 2.61 -2.13 9.95
C SER A 544 2.61 -3.65 10.00
N SER A 545 1.57 -4.28 10.55
CA SER A 545 1.42 -5.74 10.51
C SER A 545 1.22 -6.26 9.09
N ILE A 546 0.43 -5.57 8.26
CA ILE A 546 0.29 -5.91 6.84
C ILE A 546 1.67 -5.83 6.15
N LYS A 547 2.47 -4.80 6.47
CA LYS A 547 3.79 -4.60 5.86
C LYS A 547 4.84 -5.63 6.30
N MET A 548 4.72 -6.19 7.50
CA MET A 548 5.57 -7.27 8.02
C MET A 548 5.10 -8.66 7.59
N ASP A 549 3.94 -8.77 6.93
CA ASP A 549 3.27 -10.03 6.61
C ASP A 549 2.95 -10.89 7.86
N ASP A 550 2.73 -10.22 8.99
CA ASP A 550 2.45 -10.86 10.28
C ASP A 550 1.00 -10.63 10.77
N GLY A 551 0.14 -10.06 9.94
CA GLY A 551 -1.27 -9.81 10.25
C GLY A 551 -2.07 -11.07 10.60
N GLN A 552 -1.69 -12.24 10.07
CA GLN A 552 -2.31 -13.54 10.35
C GLN A 552 -2.29 -13.90 11.85
N PHE A 553 -1.22 -13.53 12.56
CA PHE A 553 -1.12 -13.84 14.00
C PHE A 553 -2.17 -13.07 14.81
N LEU A 554 -2.46 -11.83 14.45
CA LEU A 554 -3.54 -11.07 15.08
C LEU A 554 -4.91 -11.72 14.82
N HIS A 555 -5.14 -12.24 13.61
CA HIS A 555 -6.36 -12.97 13.24
C HIS A 555 -6.47 -14.27 14.03
N GLU A 556 -5.39 -15.02 14.14
CA GLU A 556 -5.33 -16.27 14.91
C GLU A 556 -5.72 -16.04 16.37
N LEU A 557 -5.14 -15.03 17.02
CA LEU A 557 -5.46 -14.69 18.41
C LEU A 557 -6.93 -14.27 18.56
N ALA A 558 -7.45 -13.47 17.63
CA ALA A 558 -8.85 -13.05 17.67
C ALA A 558 -9.80 -14.25 17.51
N HIS A 559 -9.52 -15.16 16.58
CA HIS A 559 -10.31 -16.37 16.36
C HIS A 559 -10.13 -17.42 17.49
N ALA A 560 -9.02 -17.41 18.22
CA ALA A 560 -8.88 -18.19 19.44
C ALA A 560 -9.83 -17.71 20.55
N CYS A 561 -10.16 -16.42 20.57
CA CYS A 561 -11.03 -15.79 21.56
C CYS A 561 -12.52 -15.82 21.19
N SER A 562 -12.88 -15.68 19.90
CA SER A 562 -14.28 -15.64 19.46
C SER A 562 -14.47 -16.26 18.08
N ASN A 563 -15.66 -16.82 17.84
CA ASN A 563 -16.09 -17.28 16.52
C ASN A 563 -16.66 -16.13 15.66
N ASN A 564 -17.00 -14.99 16.25
CA ASN A 564 -17.70 -13.88 15.61
C ASN A 564 -16.76 -12.68 15.41
N ILE A 565 -15.78 -12.84 14.51
CA ILE A 565 -14.82 -11.81 14.16
C ILE A 565 -15.18 -11.18 12.81
N ILE A 566 -15.30 -9.85 12.77
CA ILE A 566 -15.63 -9.08 11.57
C ILE A 566 -14.46 -8.21 11.19
N ILE A 567 -13.95 -8.42 9.99
CA ILE A 567 -12.92 -7.59 9.38
C ILE A 567 -13.62 -6.55 8.49
N PRO A 568 -13.46 -5.25 8.76
CA PRO A 568 -14.10 -4.21 7.96
C PRO A 568 -13.52 -4.21 6.54
N LYS A 569 -14.40 -4.06 5.54
CA LYS A 569 -14.02 -4.01 4.12
C LYS A 569 -13.45 -2.63 3.79
N ASP A 570 -12.48 -2.61 2.88
CA ASP A 570 -11.86 -1.40 2.33
C ASP A 570 -11.24 -0.45 3.37
N ILE A 571 -10.81 -1.01 4.52
CA ILE A 571 -10.10 -0.28 5.58
C ILE A 571 -8.75 -0.93 5.81
N TYR A 572 -7.72 -0.41 5.13
CA TYR A 572 -6.34 -0.93 5.18
C TYR A 572 -5.45 -0.15 6.16
N CYS A 573 -5.83 1.08 6.49
CA CYS A 573 -5.09 1.96 7.38
C CYS A 573 -6.06 2.85 8.17
N CYS A 574 -5.82 3.00 9.45
CA CYS A 574 -6.63 3.90 10.30
C CYS A 574 -6.43 5.40 9.98
N GLY A 575 -5.46 5.77 9.15
CA GLY A 575 -5.16 7.17 8.83
C GLY A 575 -4.60 8.00 9.99
N PHE A 576 -4.38 7.41 11.18
CA PHE A 576 -3.86 8.13 12.34
C PHE A 576 -2.35 8.40 12.24
N ALA A 577 -1.60 7.47 11.66
CA ALA A 577 -0.18 7.62 11.33
C ALA A 577 0.70 8.13 12.48
N GLY A 578 0.71 7.44 13.61
CA GLY A 578 1.46 7.81 14.79
C GLY A 578 0.84 9.02 15.52
N ASP A 579 1.54 10.12 15.64
CA ASP A 579 1.03 11.36 16.26
C ASP A 579 0.30 12.29 15.27
N LYS A 580 0.38 12.01 13.97
CA LYS A 580 -0.20 12.85 12.91
C LYS A 580 -1.71 13.05 13.08
N GLY A 581 -2.43 12.01 13.47
CA GLY A 581 -3.87 12.09 13.72
C GLY A 581 -4.28 13.17 14.71
N PHE A 582 -3.42 13.54 15.66
CA PHE A 582 -3.70 14.62 16.61
C PHE A 582 -3.62 16.02 15.96
N TYR A 583 -2.86 16.17 14.87
CA TYR A 583 -2.69 17.43 14.15
C TYR A 583 -3.55 17.53 12.89
N GLN A 584 -3.77 16.39 12.23
CA GLN A 584 -4.51 16.25 10.97
C GLN A 584 -5.65 15.21 11.09
N PRO A 585 -6.68 15.49 11.91
CA PRO A 585 -7.79 14.57 12.17
C PRO A 585 -8.60 14.20 10.93
N GLU A 586 -8.61 15.08 9.95
CA GLU A 586 -9.29 14.88 8.68
C GLU A 586 -8.79 13.64 7.93
N LEU A 587 -7.51 13.29 8.08
CA LEU A 587 -6.94 12.07 7.46
C LEU A 587 -7.53 10.80 8.10
N ASN A 588 -7.61 10.74 9.42
CA ASN A 588 -8.24 9.63 10.14
C ASN A 588 -9.73 9.52 9.80
N LYS A 589 -10.44 10.66 9.78
CA LYS A 589 -11.86 10.72 9.43
C LYS A 589 -12.12 10.22 7.99
N ALA A 590 -11.30 10.63 7.03
CA ALA A 590 -11.42 10.20 5.63
C ALA A 590 -11.14 8.71 5.47
N ALA A 591 -10.04 8.22 6.07
CA ALA A 591 -9.65 6.81 5.99
C ALA A 591 -10.68 5.85 6.60
N LEU A 592 -11.38 6.28 7.64
CA LEU A 592 -12.35 5.47 8.39
C LEU A 592 -13.82 5.86 8.13
N ALA A 593 -14.09 6.68 7.13
CA ALA A 593 -15.46 7.12 6.80
C ALA A 593 -16.47 5.96 6.68
N PRO A 594 -16.14 4.81 6.05
CA PRO A 594 -17.06 3.68 5.93
C PRO A 594 -17.13 2.78 7.18
N LEU A 595 -16.29 2.98 8.21
CA LEU A 595 -16.17 2.06 9.35
C LEU A 595 -17.44 1.98 10.18
N LYS A 596 -18.02 3.13 10.55
CA LYS A 596 -19.19 3.17 11.43
C LYS A 596 -20.39 2.40 10.88
N ALA A 597 -20.61 2.46 9.58
CA ALA A 597 -21.69 1.74 8.90
C ALA A 597 -21.49 0.22 8.86
N GLN A 598 -20.28 -0.25 9.08
CA GLN A 598 -19.93 -1.68 9.09
C GLN A 598 -19.96 -2.29 10.50
N VAL A 599 -20.15 -1.48 11.55
CA VAL A 599 -20.26 -1.98 12.93
C VAL A 599 -21.67 -2.53 13.16
N PRO A 600 -21.83 -3.83 13.43
CA PRO A 600 -23.15 -4.41 13.72
C PRO A 600 -23.72 -3.91 15.05
N ASN A 601 -25.04 -3.89 15.17
CA ASN A 601 -25.73 -3.45 16.39
C ASN A 601 -25.36 -4.26 17.65
N ASN A 602 -24.99 -5.54 17.49
CA ASN A 602 -24.58 -6.43 18.57
C ASN A 602 -23.07 -6.39 18.85
N CYS A 603 -22.32 -5.48 18.20
CA CYS A 603 -20.89 -5.33 18.39
C CYS A 603 -20.60 -4.06 19.20
N SER A 604 -19.98 -4.20 20.36
CA SER A 604 -19.62 -3.09 21.25
C SER A 604 -18.11 -2.87 21.39
N ARG A 605 -17.29 -3.81 20.86
CA ARG A 605 -15.84 -3.80 21.02
C ARG A 605 -15.11 -4.06 19.73
N GLY A 606 -13.95 -3.40 19.57
CA GLY A 606 -13.02 -3.63 18.47
C GLY A 606 -11.63 -4.04 18.97
N LEU A 607 -10.90 -4.76 18.12
CA LEU A 607 -9.57 -5.29 18.37
C LEU A 607 -8.56 -4.71 17.38
N SER A 608 -7.37 -4.35 17.86
CA SER A 608 -6.24 -3.91 17.04
C SER A 608 -4.92 -4.20 17.77
N ASN A 609 -3.77 -3.76 17.25
CA ASN A 609 -2.45 -3.96 17.88
C ASN A 609 -1.55 -2.71 17.86
N SER A 610 -2.18 -1.52 17.91
CA SER A 610 -1.45 -0.26 18.03
C SER A 610 -2.31 0.81 18.71
N ARG A 611 -1.84 1.38 19.80
CA ARG A 611 -2.59 2.35 20.63
C ARG A 611 -3.11 3.55 19.83
N THR A 612 -2.33 4.13 18.95
CA THR A 612 -2.76 5.27 18.15
C THR A 612 -3.82 4.89 17.10
N CYS A 613 -3.77 3.67 16.56
CA CYS A 613 -4.84 3.14 15.72
C CYS A 613 -6.11 2.93 16.55
N GLU A 614 -6.01 2.36 17.76
CA GLU A 614 -7.15 2.14 18.66
C GLU A 614 -7.88 3.46 18.96
N ILE A 615 -7.14 4.55 19.24
CA ILE A 615 -7.72 5.89 19.47
C ILE A 615 -8.52 6.35 18.23
N GLY A 616 -7.91 6.28 17.04
CA GLY A 616 -8.56 6.74 15.82
C GLY A 616 -9.76 5.86 15.41
N LEU A 617 -9.65 4.55 15.60
CA LEU A 617 -10.74 3.60 15.34
C LEU A 617 -11.91 3.82 16.30
N SER A 618 -11.64 4.01 17.60
CA SER A 618 -12.67 4.29 18.60
C SER A 618 -13.42 5.58 18.29
N GLU A 619 -12.70 6.65 17.91
CA GLU A 619 -13.31 7.95 17.56
C GLU A 619 -14.27 7.83 16.37
N GLN A 620 -13.88 7.10 15.31
CA GLN A 620 -14.66 7.06 14.07
C GLN A 620 -15.74 5.97 14.05
N SER A 621 -15.55 4.87 14.78
CA SER A 621 -16.53 3.77 14.83
C SER A 621 -17.66 4.00 15.85
N GLY A 622 -17.34 4.69 16.94
CA GLY A 622 -18.23 4.86 18.10
C GLY A 622 -18.20 3.68 19.09
N ILE A 623 -17.36 2.67 18.87
CA ILE A 623 -17.10 1.57 19.80
C ILE A 623 -15.65 1.61 20.31
N SER A 624 -15.37 1.05 21.49
CA SER A 624 -14.02 1.02 22.05
C SER A 624 -13.16 -0.02 21.37
N TYR A 625 -11.98 0.39 20.86
CA TYR A 625 -10.94 -0.51 20.35
C TYR A 625 -9.82 -0.69 21.36
N GLN A 626 -9.39 -1.92 21.53
CA GLN A 626 -8.27 -2.30 22.40
C GLN A 626 -7.41 -3.39 21.74
N SER A 627 -6.22 -3.64 22.33
CA SER A 627 -5.40 -4.80 21.93
C SER A 627 -6.17 -6.11 22.13
N VAL A 628 -6.02 -7.05 21.20
CA VAL A 628 -6.57 -8.40 21.29
C VAL A 628 -6.11 -9.13 22.57
N LEU A 629 -4.96 -8.72 23.11
CA LEU A 629 -4.37 -9.34 24.31
C LEU A 629 -5.23 -9.14 25.57
N TYR A 630 -6.01 -8.05 25.67
CA TYR A 630 -6.97 -7.89 26.76
C TYR A 630 -8.02 -8.99 26.74
N LEU A 631 -8.55 -9.29 25.56
CA LEU A 631 -9.55 -10.32 25.40
C LEU A 631 -8.96 -11.72 25.67
N LEU A 632 -7.76 -11.98 25.13
CA LEU A 632 -7.07 -13.25 25.35
C LEU A 632 -6.76 -13.47 26.84
N ASP A 633 -6.27 -12.43 27.55
CA ASP A 633 -5.99 -12.55 29.00
C ASP A 633 -7.26 -12.80 29.80
N GLN A 634 -8.36 -12.15 29.45
CA GLN A 634 -9.66 -12.34 30.11
C GLN A 634 -10.21 -13.77 29.95
N LEU A 635 -10.02 -14.38 28.78
CA LEU A 635 -10.62 -15.66 28.40
C LEU A 635 -9.70 -16.87 28.65
N SER A 636 -8.44 -16.64 29.05
CA SER A 636 -7.44 -17.70 29.19
C SER A 636 -7.07 -18.00 30.65
N CYS A 637 -6.71 -19.26 30.90
CA CYS A 637 -6.00 -19.71 32.09
C CYS A 637 -4.77 -20.54 31.68
N SER A 638 -3.86 -20.79 32.66
CA SER A 638 -2.71 -21.68 32.41
C SER A 638 -3.20 -23.09 32.09
N ASN A 639 -2.60 -23.70 31.09
CA ASN A 639 -2.83 -25.10 30.71
C ASN A 639 -1.64 -26.00 31.09
N VAL A 640 -0.66 -25.44 31.83
CA VAL A 640 0.59 -26.08 32.22
C VAL A 640 0.58 -26.36 33.72
#